data_ddc1ae946a08c81574649e79e3e720a8
#
_entry.id   ddc1ae946a08c81574649e79e3e720a8
#
_cell.length_a   1.000
_cell.length_b   1.000
_cell.length_c   1.000
_cell.angle_alpha   90.00
_cell.angle_beta   90.00
_cell.angle_gamma   90.00
#
_symmetry.space_group_name_H-M   'P 1'
#
loop_
_entity.id
_entity.type
_entity.pdbx_description
1 polymer ?
#
loop_
_entity_poly.entity_id
_entity_poly.type
_entity_poly.pdbx_seq_one_letter_code
_entity_poly.pdbx_strand_id
1 'polypeptide(L)'
;MKKIITFILFLLFQAGVFAGNIIIDGKSYTIDTVANFKAGPGSYYTAVELRGYKRLNIFFLKVDLTNPYITYRTALGRDSIYGTERPTATAARKSKAGAVYFAGTNGDFYDTGATYNGMPTGASMFAGEVGTRPINFPVMAFDQNKVPYIGTLTFSGMTSCKGVNFPISHANHVRNTNELVLFNSLNGKYTHTNAFGTEVQVQLQQGETWGVNKMVKATVIKTEQNKGNMQIPAGYAVLSGHGTAATYLNTFAVGDEVNITQNVNINGVANPYSEVVGGDHRTMMLRDGAPTTDQIWTDLHPRTAFGYSQDKKTVIQCVVDGRGISVGVSTKELAEIMLSAGAYEAINLDGGGSSCLFLKDFGPMNTTSDGSERAVANGVFAVSTAPADNAIADIQPYETTIRLPHYGVFRPKFLGYNQYEMLINKDVQGVVLTCTPELGYINSQGEFVASGGIDGILTATYNGNITTKVNIHIVQDAQIFMRLDSVLIDSRFEYPIEVQSVIGLNTMTVFPASLTWTVADPTVCTAADGVLKGLKNGTTMVVGNLGTFRDSIKVKVEIPESGRIIFDTFEAENWALDASSALSATLSTANRPEGWDHGSVVNYTFKTTRAPYIKLIRKIPLYSLPDTLKLRLNLGNIALTKVVFTLRTNKSTQNVSKEFTVLPNTGDTEIAFPLSLFFNTTDISIFPVWFENVNFYLVTQTENQSYSLAVKDIMLCYKDYIISYTSPEKLSLFQVYPNPVNDGNQFTLRINDELKMTEMKINIYNTNGQLVFSKVFGIPQTNELKIPVRQTPGTYFLEVSSGGKTETIKMVVR
;
A
#
# COMPACT_ATOMS: atom_id res chain seq x y z
N MET A 1 -9.29 -0.91 43.31
CA MET A 1 -8.77 -1.90 42.34
C MET A 1 -8.80 -1.44 40.87
N LYS A 2 -8.60 -0.14 40.57
CA LYS A 2 -8.59 0.40 39.18
C LYS A 2 -7.26 1.06 38.76
N LYS A 3 -6.18 0.93 39.58
CA LYS A 3 -4.90 1.65 39.38
C LYS A 3 -3.73 0.77 38.89
N ILE A 4 -3.91 -0.50 38.62
CA ILE A 4 -2.80 -1.43 38.28
C ILE A 4 -2.64 -1.71 36.77
N ILE A 5 -3.64 -1.40 35.95
CA ILE A 5 -3.61 -1.76 34.52
C ILE A 5 -2.88 -0.71 33.64
N THR A 6 -2.74 0.52 34.11
CA THR A 6 -2.16 1.64 33.31
C THR A 6 -0.61 1.63 33.25
N PHE A 7 0.07 0.81 34.06
CA PHE A 7 1.54 0.86 34.18
C PHE A 7 2.30 -0.09 33.27
N ILE A 8 1.63 -1.03 32.61
CA ILE A 8 2.29 -2.09 31.83
C ILE A 8 2.62 -1.63 30.39
N LEU A 9 1.91 -0.67 29.83
CA LEU A 9 2.13 -0.25 28.43
C LEU A 9 3.27 0.78 28.26
N PHE A 10 3.69 1.46 29.35
CA PHE A 10 4.76 2.47 29.27
C PHE A 10 6.17 1.87 29.07
N LEU A 11 6.34 0.58 29.43
CA LEU A 11 7.60 -0.17 29.27
C LEU A 11 7.72 -0.86 27.89
N LEU A 12 6.68 -0.83 27.07
CA LEU A 12 6.58 -1.58 25.81
C LEU A 12 7.30 -0.94 24.60
N PHE A 13 7.88 0.26 24.78
CA PHE A 13 8.42 1.01 23.63
C PHE A 13 9.94 1.02 23.48
N GLN A 14 10.67 0.31 24.33
CA GLN A 14 12.14 0.21 24.21
C GLN A 14 12.68 -1.20 23.98
N ALA A 15 11.89 -2.26 24.05
CA ALA A 15 12.39 -3.61 23.81
C ALA A 15 11.28 -4.59 23.38
N GLY A 16 11.40 -5.15 22.22
CA GLY A 16 10.93 -6.51 21.91
C GLY A 16 9.46 -6.66 21.52
N VAL A 17 9.24 -7.54 20.55
CA VAL A 17 7.94 -8.13 20.19
C VAL A 17 7.16 -8.55 21.42
N PHE A 18 6.03 -7.92 21.68
CA PHE A 18 5.12 -8.35 22.74
C PHE A 18 3.84 -8.92 22.12
N ALA A 19 3.63 -10.20 22.38
CA ALA A 19 2.30 -10.77 22.36
C ALA A 19 1.65 -10.35 23.69
N GLY A 20 0.77 -9.38 23.66
CA GLY A 20 0.00 -8.89 24.81
C GLY A 20 -1.48 -8.87 24.45
N ASN A 21 -2.34 -8.72 25.46
CA ASN A 21 -3.75 -8.47 25.23
C ASN A 21 -4.07 -7.01 25.54
N ILE A 22 -4.89 -6.39 24.70
CA ILE A 22 -5.47 -5.07 24.92
C ILE A 22 -6.99 -5.17 24.91
N ILE A 23 -7.65 -4.35 25.71
CA ILE A 23 -9.10 -4.22 25.72
C ILE A 23 -9.47 -2.90 25.05
N ILE A 24 -10.33 -2.98 24.03
CA ILE A 24 -10.87 -1.81 23.30
C ILE A 24 -12.38 -1.99 23.25
N ASP A 25 -13.14 -1.00 23.74
CA ASP A 25 -14.60 -1.03 23.84
C ASP A 25 -15.10 -2.32 24.54
N GLY A 26 -14.42 -2.73 25.62
CA GLY A 26 -14.74 -3.94 26.37
C GLY A 26 -14.46 -5.26 25.66
N LYS A 27 -13.84 -5.25 24.47
CA LYS A 27 -13.43 -6.42 23.70
C LYS A 27 -11.93 -6.67 23.83
N SER A 28 -11.55 -7.94 24.03
CA SER A 28 -10.14 -8.34 24.11
C SER A 28 -9.55 -8.57 22.74
N TYR A 29 -8.33 -8.10 22.54
CA TYR A 29 -7.53 -8.30 21.33
C TYR A 29 -6.13 -8.76 21.70
N THR A 30 -5.58 -9.67 20.92
CA THR A 30 -4.15 -9.98 20.93
C THR A 30 -3.41 -8.95 20.08
N ILE A 31 -2.30 -8.45 20.60
CA ILE A 31 -1.42 -7.49 19.89
C ILE A 31 -0.29 -8.27 19.24
N ASP A 32 -0.09 -8.01 17.95
CA ASP A 32 1.09 -8.44 17.21
C ASP A 32 1.82 -7.20 16.67
N THR A 33 3.09 -6.99 17.06
CA THR A 33 3.90 -5.88 16.56
C THR A 33 4.53 -6.28 15.24
N VAL A 34 4.07 -5.69 14.16
CA VAL A 34 4.51 -5.98 12.79
C VAL A 34 5.81 -5.25 12.44
N ALA A 35 5.97 -4.02 12.94
CA ALA A 35 7.18 -3.23 12.74
C ALA A 35 7.37 -2.26 13.92
N ASN A 36 8.61 -2.04 14.32
CA ASN A 36 8.97 -1.02 15.30
C ASN A 36 10.40 -0.57 15.07
N PHE A 37 10.59 0.63 14.53
CA PHE A 37 11.90 1.16 14.24
C PHE A 37 11.94 2.69 14.34
N LYS A 38 13.14 3.24 14.45
CA LYS A 38 13.38 4.68 14.48
C LYS A 38 13.06 5.29 13.11
N ALA A 39 12.14 6.24 13.04
CA ALA A 39 11.72 6.90 11.80
C ALA A 39 12.60 8.12 11.45
N GLY A 40 13.19 8.75 12.46
CA GLY A 40 14.03 9.93 12.34
C GLY A 40 14.44 10.44 13.72
N PRO A 41 15.00 11.67 13.85
CA PRO A 41 15.44 12.22 15.11
C PRO A 41 14.35 12.14 16.18
N GLY A 42 14.62 11.45 17.30
CA GLY A 42 13.69 11.30 18.41
C GLY A 42 12.34 10.66 18.04
N SER A 43 12.25 9.96 16.93
CA SER A 43 10.96 9.49 16.40
C SER A 43 10.95 7.99 16.15
N TYR A 44 9.85 7.33 16.55
CA TYR A 44 9.65 5.91 16.34
C TYR A 44 8.34 5.65 15.57
N TYR A 45 8.44 4.82 14.55
CA TYR A 45 7.32 4.24 13.86
C TYR A 45 7.02 2.87 14.45
N THR A 46 5.72 2.59 14.68
CA THR A 46 5.26 1.29 15.14
C THR A 46 4.02 0.89 14.37
N ALA A 47 4.03 -0.30 13.81
CA ALA A 47 2.85 -0.94 13.22
C ALA A 47 2.44 -2.14 14.08
N VAL A 48 1.16 -2.19 14.44
CA VAL A 48 0.59 -3.30 15.19
C VAL A 48 -0.64 -3.84 14.48
N GLU A 49 -0.81 -5.14 14.58
CA GLU A 49 -2.02 -5.84 14.21
C GLU A 49 -2.73 -6.31 15.48
N LEU A 50 -4.00 -5.97 15.58
CA LEU A 50 -4.86 -6.46 16.65
C LEU A 50 -5.81 -7.53 16.10
N ARG A 51 -5.89 -8.65 16.81
CA ARG A 51 -6.76 -9.77 16.46
C ARG A 51 -7.66 -10.12 17.65
N GLY A 52 -8.88 -10.49 17.35
CA GLY A 52 -9.88 -10.84 18.34
C GLY A 52 -11.29 -10.65 17.78
N TYR A 53 -12.07 -9.78 18.40
CA TYR A 53 -13.42 -9.47 17.93
C TYR A 53 -13.47 -9.03 16.46
N LYS A 54 -12.46 -8.26 16.04
CA LYS A 54 -12.21 -7.85 14.65
C LYS A 54 -10.72 -7.71 14.43
N ARG A 55 -10.29 -7.65 13.17
CA ARG A 55 -8.88 -7.37 12.83
C ARG A 55 -8.70 -5.87 12.62
N LEU A 56 -7.65 -5.31 13.23
CA LEU A 56 -7.26 -3.92 13.10
C LEU A 56 -5.77 -3.80 12.80
N ASN A 57 -5.43 -3.01 11.80
CA ASN A 57 -4.07 -2.58 11.53
C ASN A 57 -3.92 -1.14 11.99
N ILE A 58 -2.98 -0.89 12.88
CA ILE A 58 -2.79 0.40 13.55
C ILE A 58 -1.33 0.82 13.38
N PHE A 59 -1.14 2.07 13.03
CA PHE A 59 0.16 2.66 12.73
C PHE A 59 0.36 3.89 13.60
N PHE A 60 1.48 3.92 14.30
CA PHE A 60 1.84 5.02 15.19
C PHE A 60 3.14 5.68 14.73
N LEU A 61 3.19 6.98 14.84
CA LEU A 61 4.41 7.77 14.87
C LEU A 61 4.48 8.47 16.22
N LYS A 62 5.46 8.09 17.05
CA LYS A 62 5.74 8.75 18.34
C LYS A 62 6.98 9.61 18.19
N VAL A 63 6.89 10.85 18.66
CA VAL A 63 7.94 11.85 18.49
C VAL A 63 8.25 12.50 19.83
N ASP A 64 9.50 12.40 20.25
CA ASP A 64 10.04 13.09 21.43
C ASP A 64 10.44 14.53 21.04
N LEU A 65 9.66 15.50 21.51
CA LEU A 65 9.90 16.93 21.24
C LEU A 65 11.12 17.49 21.98
N THR A 66 11.72 16.74 22.92
CA THR A 66 12.95 17.16 23.60
C THR A 66 14.18 17.00 22.70
N ASN A 67 14.09 16.19 21.65
CA ASN A 67 15.18 16.06 20.68
C ASN A 67 15.43 17.42 19.99
N PRO A 68 16.68 17.91 19.98
CA PRO A 68 17.00 19.24 19.46
C PRO A 68 16.80 19.36 17.94
N TYR A 69 16.82 18.24 17.21
CA TYR A 69 16.73 18.20 15.76
C TYR A 69 15.33 17.91 15.24
N ILE A 70 14.30 17.94 16.07
CA ILE A 70 12.92 17.72 15.67
C ILE A 70 12.08 18.98 15.84
N THR A 71 11.20 19.23 14.91
CA THR A 71 10.11 20.20 15.02
C THR A 71 8.87 19.66 14.30
N TYR A 72 7.72 20.26 14.58
CA TYR A 72 6.50 20.01 13.80
C TYR A 72 6.21 21.18 12.86
N ARG A 73 5.70 20.86 11.69
CA ARG A 73 5.16 21.82 10.74
C ARG A 73 3.83 21.32 10.22
N THR A 74 2.96 22.25 9.97
CA THR A 74 1.75 22.04 9.17
C THR A 74 1.97 22.60 7.78
N ALA A 75 1.31 22.04 6.78
CA ALA A 75 1.42 22.58 5.42
C ALA A 75 0.11 22.39 4.65
N LEU A 76 -0.25 23.38 3.86
CA LEU A 76 -1.33 23.31 2.88
C LEU A 76 -0.90 22.58 1.62
N GLY A 77 -1.82 21.85 1.02
CA GLY A 77 -1.68 21.38 -0.34
C GLY A 77 -1.46 22.55 -1.29
N ARG A 78 -0.36 22.51 -2.07
CA ARG A 78 0.03 23.57 -3.01
C ARG A 78 0.20 24.96 -2.38
N ASP A 79 0.41 25.04 -1.07
CA ASP A 79 0.55 26.30 -0.30
C ASP A 79 -0.65 27.25 -0.42
N SER A 80 -1.85 26.72 -0.65
CA SER A 80 -3.08 27.48 -0.78
C SER A 80 -4.24 26.79 -0.08
N ILE A 81 -5.10 27.55 0.56
CA ILE A 81 -6.35 27.05 1.17
C ILE A 81 -7.33 26.47 0.12
N TYR A 82 -7.12 26.70 -1.16
CA TYR A 82 -7.89 26.13 -2.26
C TYR A 82 -7.13 25.05 -3.03
N GLY A 83 -6.19 24.39 -2.38
CA GLY A 83 -5.38 23.37 -3.00
C GLY A 83 -5.42 22.03 -2.27
N THR A 84 -5.35 20.94 -3.01
CA THR A 84 -5.12 19.63 -2.44
C THR A 84 -3.83 19.01 -2.99
N GLU A 85 -3.12 18.29 -2.16
CA GLU A 85 -1.87 17.61 -2.51
C GLU A 85 -1.72 16.36 -1.64
N ARG A 86 -1.07 15.32 -2.18
CA ARG A 86 -0.77 14.12 -1.39
C ARG A 86 0.20 14.46 -0.26
N PRO A 87 0.03 13.98 0.98
CA PRO A 87 0.97 14.18 2.09
C PRO A 87 2.43 13.92 1.72
N THR A 88 2.72 12.82 1.00
CA THR A 88 4.08 12.51 0.52
C THR A 88 4.61 13.57 -0.45
N ALA A 89 3.78 14.07 -1.35
CA ALA A 89 4.17 15.11 -2.32
C ALA A 89 4.40 16.45 -1.62
N THR A 90 3.51 16.83 -0.67
CA THR A 90 3.70 18.02 0.16
C THR A 90 5.00 17.95 0.94
N ALA A 91 5.29 16.82 1.58
CA ALA A 91 6.53 16.60 2.33
C ALA A 91 7.77 16.72 1.44
N ALA A 92 7.74 16.11 0.25
CA ALA A 92 8.84 16.19 -0.71
C ALA A 92 9.08 17.64 -1.18
N ARG A 93 8.00 18.36 -1.53
CA ARG A 93 8.08 19.75 -2.01
C ARG A 93 8.56 20.72 -0.93
N LYS A 94 8.17 20.51 0.33
CA LYS A 94 8.57 21.36 1.47
C LYS A 94 9.96 21.04 2.01
N SER A 95 10.49 19.86 1.74
CA SER A 95 11.81 19.43 2.24
C SER A 95 12.94 20.21 1.59
N LYS A 96 13.86 20.66 2.44
CA LYS A 96 15.13 21.30 2.06
C LYS A 96 16.18 21.02 3.13
N ALA A 97 17.44 21.35 2.86
CA ALA A 97 18.50 21.24 3.85
C ALA A 97 18.13 21.99 5.15
N GLY A 98 18.23 21.33 6.30
CA GLY A 98 17.84 21.86 7.60
C GLY A 98 16.32 21.94 7.85
N ALA A 99 15.51 21.36 6.96
CA ALA A 99 14.07 21.21 7.16
C ALA A 99 13.54 20.01 6.33
N VAL A 100 13.83 18.80 6.77
CA VAL A 100 13.42 17.58 6.07
C VAL A 100 12.10 17.03 6.67
N TYR A 101 11.05 17.06 5.89
CA TYR A 101 9.73 16.52 6.23
C TYR A 101 9.77 15.00 6.07
N PHE A 102 10.13 14.28 7.13
CA PHE A 102 10.46 12.85 7.03
C PHE A 102 9.30 11.91 7.39
N ALA A 103 8.30 12.41 8.09
CA ALA A 103 7.10 11.63 8.47
C ALA A 103 5.91 12.56 8.68
N GLY A 104 4.71 12.02 8.64
CA GLY A 104 3.52 12.80 8.95
C GLY A 104 2.22 12.09 8.57
N THR A 105 1.12 12.82 8.79
CA THR A 105 -0.23 12.36 8.46
C THR A 105 -0.99 13.44 7.68
N ASN A 106 -2.11 13.04 7.05
CA ASN A 106 -3.14 13.99 6.65
C ASN A 106 -3.64 14.80 7.85
N GLY A 107 -4.26 15.93 7.58
CA GLY A 107 -4.78 16.85 8.59
C GLY A 107 -6.30 16.96 8.61
N ASP A 108 -6.81 18.16 8.41
CA ASP A 108 -8.22 18.54 8.55
C ASP A 108 -9.12 18.00 7.44
N PHE A 109 -10.40 17.93 7.72
CA PHE A 109 -11.45 17.85 6.71
C PHE A 109 -11.41 19.07 5.79
N TYR A 110 -11.94 18.95 4.59
CA TYR A 110 -11.92 20.03 3.62
C TYR A 110 -13.15 20.03 2.70
N ASP A 111 -13.44 21.18 2.13
CA ASP A 111 -14.51 21.33 1.17
C ASP A 111 -14.13 20.68 -0.17
N THR A 112 -15.04 19.88 -0.72
CA THR A 112 -14.93 19.25 -2.03
C THR A 112 -15.81 19.93 -3.10
N GLY A 113 -16.56 20.96 -2.73
CA GLY A 113 -17.40 21.72 -3.65
C GLY A 113 -16.59 22.56 -4.63
N ALA A 114 -17.17 22.86 -5.79
CA ALA A 114 -16.49 23.54 -6.89
C ALA A 114 -15.92 24.92 -6.52
N THR A 115 -16.56 25.64 -5.57
CA THR A 115 -16.19 27.01 -5.21
C THR A 115 -15.03 27.07 -4.22
N TYR A 116 -14.97 26.13 -3.28
CA TYR A 116 -14.00 26.12 -2.17
C TYR A 116 -13.18 24.85 -2.10
N ASN A 117 -13.02 24.14 -3.21
CA ASN A 117 -12.33 22.86 -3.26
C ASN A 117 -10.93 22.94 -2.63
N GLY A 118 -10.73 22.13 -1.62
CA GLY A 118 -9.48 22.06 -0.85
C GLY A 118 -9.43 22.98 0.37
N MET A 119 -10.45 23.83 0.61
CA MET A 119 -10.46 24.70 1.79
C MET A 119 -10.60 23.87 3.08
N PRO A 120 -9.66 23.97 4.02
CA PRO A 120 -9.79 23.31 5.32
C PRO A 120 -11.06 23.74 6.04
N THR A 121 -11.75 22.77 6.65
CA THR A 121 -13.01 23.03 7.36
C THR A 121 -12.80 23.76 8.68
N GLY A 122 -11.75 23.43 9.42
CA GLY A 122 -11.41 24.02 10.71
C GLY A 122 -10.46 25.21 10.60
N ALA A 123 -10.08 25.72 11.76
CA ALA A 123 -9.05 26.75 11.85
C ALA A 123 -7.69 26.19 11.41
N SER A 124 -6.92 26.99 10.73
CA SER A 124 -5.58 26.61 10.31
C SER A 124 -4.60 27.78 10.39
N MET A 125 -3.34 27.43 10.75
CA MET A 125 -2.21 28.37 10.74
C MET A 125 -0.97 27.63 10.26
N PHE A 126 -0.14 28.35 9.51
CA PHE A 126 1.09 27.81 8.91
C PHE A 126 2.22 28.83 9.12
N ALA A 127 3.23 28.43 9.88
CA ALA A 127 4.36 29.28 10.24
C ALA A 127 3.96 30.65 10.85
N GLY A 128 2.88 30.67 11.63
CA GLY A 128 2.36 31.89 12.26
C GLY A 128 1.35 32.69 11.46
N GLU A 129 1.12 32.39 10.18
CA GLU A 129 0.08 33.01 9.38
C GLU A 129 -1.26 32.29 9.54
N VAL A 130 -2.32 33.07 9.79
CA VAL A 130 -3.68 32.54 9.88
C VAL A 130 -4.17 32.18 8.48
N GLY A 131 -4.47 30.87 8.26
CA GLY A 131 -5.00 30.36 7.01
C GLY A 131 -6.54 30.49 6.94
N THR A 132 -7.22 29.88 7.89
CA THR A 132 -8.68 29.94 7.98
C THR A 132 -9.14 30.25 9.40
N ARG A 133 -10.31 30.89 9.54
CA ARG A 133 -10.90 31.20 10.85
C ARG A 133 -11.38 29.96 11.58
N PRO A 134 -11.48 29.99 12.92
CA PRO A 134 -12.09 28.93 13.70
C PRO A 134 -13.61 28.90 13.54
N ILE A 135 -14.19 27.70 13.57
CA ILE A 135 -15.64 27.43 13.56
C ILE A 135 -16.03 26.46 14.66
N ASN A 136 -15.70 26.80 15.93
CA ASN A 136 -16.05 26.02 17.14
C ASN A 136 -15.67 24.53 17.12
N PHE A 137 -14.67 24.15 16.35
CA PHE A 137 -14.13 22.80 16.32
C PHE A 137 -12.80 22.74 17.09
N PRO A 138 -12.46 21.61 17.67
CA PRO A 138 -11.14 21.40 18.23
C PRO A 138 -10.05 21.56 17.16
N VAL A 139 -8.90 21.99 17.58
CA VAL A 139 -7.68 22.07 16.78
C VAL A 139 -6.53 21.39 17.52
N MET A 140 -5.56 20.87 16.76
CA MET A 140 -4.21 20.66 17.26
C MET A 140 -3.36 21.87 16.91
N ALA A 141 -2.44 22.25 17.77
CA ALA A 141 -1.55 23.39 17.57
C ALA A 141 -0.17 23.15 18.18
N PHE A 142 0.81 23.90 17.66
CA PHE A 142 2.11 24.07 18.29
C PHE A 142 2.41 25.56 18.42
N ASP A 143 3.04 25.94 19.53
CA ASP A 143 3.65 27.26 19.66
C ASP A 143 5.08 27.27 19.05
N GLN A 144 5.72 28.43 19.12
CA GLN A 144 7.09 28.62 18.61
C GLN A 144 8.13 27.78 19.38
N ASN A 145 7.83 27.30 20.59
CA ASN A 145 8.68 26.47 21.41
C ASN A 145 8.41 24.97 21.22
N LYS A 146 7.66 24.59 20.21
CA LYS A 146 7.23 23.20 19.90
C LYS A 146 6.30 22.59 20.97
N VAL A 147 5.69 23.39 21.85
CA VAL A 147 4.74 22.88 22.85
C VAL A 147 3.42 22.55 22.13
N PRO A 148 2.87 21.33 22.26
CA PRO A 148 1.62 20.96 21.66
C PRO A 148 0.41 21.42 22.49
N TYR A 149 -0.68 21.75 21.82
CA TYR A 149 -1.97 22.13 22.37
C TYR A 149 -3.10 21.45 21.61
N ILE A 150 -4.16 21.09 22.31
CA ILE A 150 -5.41 20.64 21.73
C ILE A 150 -6.54 21.38 22.44
N GLY A 151 -7.48 21.92 21.69
CA GLY A 151 -8.62 22.65 22.24
C GLY A 151 -9.37 23.45 21.20
N THR A 152 -10.43 24.11 21.64
CA THR A 152 -11.23 25.01 20.77
C THR A 152 -10.51 26.34 20.61
N LEU A 153 -10.25 26.71 19.36
CA LEU A 153 -9.57 27.95 19.01
C LEU A 153 -10.61 29.07 18.82
N THR A 154 -10.33 30.25 19.39
CA THR A 154 -11.07 31.47 19.15
C THR A 154 -10.17 32.52 18.47
N PHE A 155 -10.74 33.33 17.60
CA PHE A 155 -10.05 34.36 16.85
C PHE A 155 -10.71 35.74 17.08
N SER A 156 -9.90 36.77 17.26
CA SER A 156 -10.32 38.19 17.16
C SER A 156 -9.20 38.98 16.51
N GLY A 157 -9.55 39.84 15.56
CA GLY A 157 -8.58 40.70 14.89
C GLY A 157 -8.89 42.18 15.09
N MET A 158 -7.87 43.02 15.01
CA MET A 158 -7.97 44.45 15.07
C MET A 158 -7.01 45.11 14.07
N THR A 159 -7.44 46.08 13.38
CA THR A 159 -6.59 47.00 12.64
C THR A 159 -6.75 48.41 13.17
N SER A 160 -5.64 49.18 13.15
CA SER A 160 -5.61 50.59 13.59
C SER A 160 -4.83 51.39 12.55
N CYS A 161 -5.44 52.46 12.06
CA CYS A 161 -4.81 53.45 11.18
C CYS A 161 -5.22 54.85 11.61
N LYS A 162 -4.25 55.77 11.70
CA LYS A 162 -4.47 57.17 12.12
C LYS A 162 -5.24 57.28 13.46
N GLY A 163 -5.02 56.36 14.38
CA GLY A 163 -5.68 56.31 15.67
C GLY A 163 -7.12 55.76 15.69
N VAL A 164 -7.65 55.35 14.53
CA VAL A 164 -9.00 54.76 14.43
C VAL A 164 -8.84 53.22 14.39
N ASN A 165 -9.57 52.52 15.22
CA ASN A 165 -9.57 51.06 15.32
C ASN A 165 -10.78 50.47 14.60
N PHE A 166 -10.60 49.34 13.93
CA PHE A 166 -11.69 48.58 13.33
C PHE A 166 -11.41 47.07 13.47
N PRO A 167 -12.41 46.26 13.87
CA PRO A 167 -12.20 44.82 14.04
C PRO A 167 -11.99 44.11 12.70
N ILE A 168 -11.07 43.16 12.67
CA ILE A 168 -10.92 42.19 11.59
C ILE A 168 -11.81 41.00 11.93
N SER A 169 -12.81 40.74 11.10
CA SER A 169 -13.79 39.69 11.33
C SER A 169 -13.20 38.30 11.04
N HIS A 170 -12.41 38.17 9.98
CA HIS A 170 -11.90 36.92 9.49
C HIS A 170 -10.53 37.05 8.80
N ALA A 171 -9.84 35.92 8.62
CA ALA A 171 -8.72 35.77 7.68
C ALA A 171 -9.15 34.83 6.54
N ASN A 172 -8.82 35.18 5.30
CA ASN A 172 -9.01 34.36 4.09
C ASN A 172 -10.41 33.70 3.98
N HIS A 173 -11.43 34.48 4.15
CA HIS A 173 -12.83 34.03 4.15
C HIS A 173 -13.74 34.98 3.36
N VAL A 174 -14.96 34.54 3.12
CA VAL A 174 -15.97 35.39 2.46
C VAL A 174 -16.13 36.70 3.21
N ARG A 175 -16.12 37.82 2.49
CA ARG A 175 -16.36 39.15 3.00
C ARG A 175 -17.86 39.46 2.97
N ASN A 176 -18.51 39.47 4.11
CA ASN A 176 -19.90 39.85 4.23
C ASN A 176 -20.06 41.38 4.42
N THR A 177 -21.32 41.87 4.45
CA THR A 177 -21.62 43.29 4.70
C THR A 177 -21.16 43.69 6.10
N ASN A 178 -20.51 44.84 6.22
CA ASN A 178 -19.93 45.43 7.42
C ASN A 178 -18.74 44.67 8.01
N GLU A 179 -18.20 43.68 7.30
CA GLU A 179 -17.02 42.95 7.71
C GLU A 179 -15.75 43.51 7.07
N LEU A 180 -14.65 43.40 7.83
CA LEU A 180 -13.28 43.54 7.37
C LEU A 180 -12.60 42.19 7.40
N VAL A 181 -12.09 41.75 6.27
CA VAL A 181 -11.38 40.49 6.10
C VAL A 181 -9.93 40.76 5.73
N LEU A 182 -9.01 40.08 6.39
CA LEU A 182 -7.60 40.08 6.04
C LEU A 182 -7.32 38.91 5.10
N PHE A 183 -6.86 39.19 3.89
CA PHE A 183 -6.39 38.18 2.93
C PHE A 183 -4.87 38.20 2.87
N ASN A 184 -4.24 37.05 3.04
CA ASN A 184 -2.81 36.85 2.87
C ASN A 184 -2.51 35.87 1.73
N SER A 185 -1.23 35.53 1.51
CA SER A 185 -0.79 34.68 0.41
C SER A 185 -1.36 33.26 0.43
N LEU A 186 -1.83 32.77 1.59
CA LEU A 186 -2.47 31.45 1.73
C LEU A 186 -3.83 31.39 1.01
N ASN A 187 -4.49 32.55 0.77
CA ASN A 187 -5.69 32.65 -0.07
C ASN A 187 -5.41 32.44 -1.56
N GLY A 188 -4.16 32.43 -1.98
CA GLY A 188 -3.74 32.40 -3.37
C GLY A 188 -3.43 33.79 -3.92
N LYS A 189 -3.53 33.96 -5.24
CA LYS A 189 -3.06 35.16 -5.93
C LYS A 189 -4.00 36.36 -5.83
N TYR A 190 -5.26 36.16 -5.47
CA TYR A 190 -6.33 37.20 -5.47
C TYR A 190 -7.26 37.04 -4.28
N THR A 191 -7.95 38.10 -3.90
CA THR A 191 -8.94 38.09 -2.80
C THR A 191 -10.22 37.35 -3.14
N HIS A 192 -10.54 37.16 -4.42
CA HIS A 192 -11.80 36.59 -4.94
C HIS A 192 -13.07 37.28 -4.45
N THR A 193 -12.98 38.55 -4.09
CA THR A 193 -14.10 39.36 -3.63
C THR A 193 -14.86 40.00 -4.79
N ASN A 194 -16.11 40.36 -4.54
CA ASN A 194 -16.93 41.14 -5.48
C ASN A 194 -16.53 42.65 -5.47
N ALA A 195 -17.12 43.42 -6.38
CA ALA A 195 -16.84 44.83 -6.54
C ALA A 195 -17.43 45.72 -5.43
N PHE A 196 -18.26 45.19 -4.53
CA PHE A 196 -18.88 45.99 -3.48
C PHE A 196 -17.95 46.16 -2.28
N GLY A 197 -17.18 47.26 -2.22
CA GLY A 197 -16.34 47.56 -1.08
C GLY A 197 -15.00 48.17 -1.45
N THR A 198 -14.12 48.27 -0.45
CA THR A 198 -12.79 48.86 -0.56
C THR A 198 -11.75 47.83 -0.18
N GLU A 199 -10.69 47.74 -0.96
CA GLU A 199 -9.55 46.88 -0.74
C GLU A 199 -8.30 47.74 -0.60
N VAL A 200 -7.49 47.40 0.43
CA VAL A 200 -6.24 48.05 0.76
C VAL A 200 -5.15 47.03 0.83
N GLN A 201 -4.21 47.07 -0.09
CA GLN A 201 -3.01 46.24 -0.08
C GLN A 201 -2.01 46.84 0.88
N VAL A 202 -1.49 46.02 1.79
CA VAL A 202 -0.52 46.37 2.81
C VAL A 202 0.72 45.47 2.72
N GLN A 203 1.87 45.99 3.06
CA GLN A 203 3.13 45.28 3.17
C GLN A 203 3.67 45.44 4.59
N LEU A 204 4.10 44.34 5.20
CA LEU A 204 4.78 44.40 6.49
C LEU A 204 6.03 45.27 6.42
N GLN A 205 6.26 46.08 7.46
CA GLN A 205 7.46 46.87 7.57
C GLN A 205 8.71 46.00 7.77
N GLN A 206 9.86 46.56 7.47
CA GLN A 206 11.12 45.85 7.58
C GLN A 206 11.34 45.29 9.00
N GLY A 207 11.63 43.97 9.11
CA GLY A 207 11.83 43.29 10.37
C GLY A 207 10.54 42.74 11.02
N GLU A 208 9.37 43.12 10.49
CA GLU A 208 8.11 42.53 10.93
C GLU A 208 7.87 41.17 10.27
N THR A 209 7.23 40.28 11.02
CA THR A 209 6.79 38.96 10.55
C THR A 209 5.37 38.70 11.00
N TRP A 210 4.58 38.02 10.20
CA TRP A 210 3.28 37.54 10.62
C TRP A 210 3.37 36.71 11.92
N GLY A 211 2.33 36.73 12.70
CA GLY A 211 2.20 36.00 13.93
C GLY A 211 0.94 36.41 14.66
N VAL A 212 0.54 35.58 15.63
CA VAL A 212 -0.64 35.86 16.45
C VAL A 212 -0.25 36.32 17.84
N ASN A 213 -1.21 36.97 18.51
CA ASN A 213 -1.05 37.52 19.86
C ASN A 213 0.09 38.56 19.95
N LYS A 214 0.37 39.24 18.86
CA LYS A 214 1.28 40.39 18.75
C LYS A 214 0.75 41.40 17.75
N MET A 215 1.11 42.66 17.90
CA MET A 215 0.85 43.70 16.93
C MET A 215 1.96 43.67 15.87
N VAL A 216 1.57 43.74 14.60
CA VAL A 216 2.49 43.87 13.47
C VAL A 216 2.21 45.18 12.77
N LYS A 217 3.28 45.83 12.27
CA LYS A 217 3.19 47.08 11.52
C LYS A 217 3.29 46.83 10.03
N ALA A 218 2.38 47.43 9.29
CA ALA A 218 2.35 47.36 7.83
C ALA A 218 2.20 48.79 7.24
N THR A 219 2.57 48.94 5.99
CA THR A 219 2.42 50.15 5.22
C THR A 219 1.41 49.95 4.10
N VAL A 220 0.50 50.89 3.88
CA VAL A 220 -0.43 50.92 2.75
C VAL A 220 0.31 51.11 1.44
N ILE A 221 0.14 50.18 0.53
CA ILE A 221 0.80 50.20 -0.79
C ILE A 221 -0.15 50.58 -1.90
N LYS A 222 -1.43 50.17 -1.79
CA LYS A 222 -2.45 50.44 -2.80
C LYS A 222 -3.84 50.44 -2.18
N THR A 223 -4.73 51.28 -2.69
CA THR A 223 -6.16 51.29 -2.35
C THR A 223 -6.99 51.19 -3.61
N GLU A 224 -8.06 50.41 -3.59
CA GLU A 224 -9.02 50.28 -4.68
C GLU A 224 -10.44 50.28 -4.11
N GLN A 225 -11.30 51.07 -4.70
CA GLN A 225 -12.74 51.14 -4.33
C GLN A 225 -13.59 50.58 -5.45
N ASN A 226 -14.61 49.82 -5.10
CA ASN A 226 -15.64 49.29 -6.01
C ASN A 226 -15.08 48.48 -7.20
N LYS A 227 -13.99 47.74 -6.95
CA LYS A 227 -13.39 46.83 -7.94
C LYS A 227 -13.43 45.39 -7.49
N GLY A 228 -13.01 45.13 -6.25
CA GLY A 228 -12.82 43.78 -5.73
C GLY A 228 -11.69 43.00 -6.42
N ASN A 229 -11.51 41.73 -6.04
CA ASN A 229 -10.56 40.80 -6.62
C ASN A 229 -9.11 41.30 -6.72
N MET A 230 -8.67 42.04 -5.67
CA MET A 230 -7.33 42.63 -5.61
C MET A 230 -6.27 41.51 -5.60
N GLN A 231 -5.16 41.72 -6.29
CA GLN A 231 -4.03 40.81 -6.30
C GLN A 231 -3.32 40.83 -4.94
N ILE A 232 -2.87 39.65 -4.49
CA ILE A 232 -2.08 39.43 -3.27
C ILE A 232 -0.66 38.96 -3.69
N PRO A 233 0.29 39.89 -3.88
CA PRO A 233 1.67 39.50 -4.16
C PRO A 233 2.32 38.80 -2.97
N ALA A 234 3.39 38.04 -3.20
CA ALA A 234 4.15 37.41 -2.14
C ALA A 234 4.70 38.48 -1.15
N GLY A 235 4.49 38.26 0.14
CA GLY A 235 4.89 39.20 1.20
C GLY A 235 3.91 40.37 1.44
N TYR A 236 2.77 40.36 0.75
CA TYR A 236 1.70 41.37 0.93
C TYR A 236 0.46 40.71 1.55
N ALA A 237 -0.41 41.57 2.07
CA ALA A 237 -1.76 41.21 2.45
C ALA A 237 -2.76 42.23 1.96
N VAL A 238 -4.03 41.92 1.97
CA VAL A 238 -5.11 42.85 1.57
C VAL A 238 -6.14 42.91 2.69
N LEU A 239 -6.40 44.10 3.18
CA LEU A 239 -7.56 44.43 4.01
C LEU A 239 -8.73 44.71 3.08
N SER A 240 -9.78 43.92 3.16
CA SER A 240 -10.93 44.00 2.28
C SER A 240 -12.19 44.28 3.12
N GLY A 241 -12.84 45.40 2.90
CA GLY A 241 -13.99 45.87 3.68
C GLY A 241 -15.23 46.09 2.82
N HIS A 242 -16.41 45.79 3.40
CA HIS A 242 -17.71 46.13 2.81
C HIS A 242 -18.55 46.91 3.83
N GLY A 243 -19.44 47.83 3.35
CA GLY A 243 -20.28 48.65 4.22
C GLY A 243 -19.46 49.54 5.17
N THR A 244 -19.66 49.42 6.48
CA THR A 244 -18.94 50.24 7.49
C THR A 244 -17.43 49.98 7.44
N ALA A 245 -16.99 48.77 7.14
CA ALA A 245 -15.58 48.45 6.96
C ALA A 245 -14.99 49.11 5.70
N ALA A 246 -15.75 49.22 4.61
CA ALA A 246 -15.32 49.99 3.44
C ALA A 246 -15.18 51.49 3.76
N THR A 247 -16.12 52.09 4.52
CA THR A 247 -16.02 53.44 4.99
C THR A 247 -14.75 53.69 5.80
N TYR A 248 -14.40 52.75 6.68
CA TYR A 248 -13.15 52.82 7.42
C TYR A 248 -11.92 52.73 6.49
N LEU A 249 -11.87 51.81 5.58
CA LEU A 249 -10.75 51.62 4.63
C LEU A 249 -10.63 52.80 3.65
N ASN A 250 -11.71 53.53 3.35
CA ASN A 250 -11.68 54.72 2.51
C ASN A 250 -10.89 55.89 3.13
N THR A 251 -10.57 55.84 4.43
CA THR A 251 -9.72 56.84 5.12
C THR A 251 -8.22 56.60 4.92
N PHE A 252 -7.84 55.44 4.33
CA PHE A 252 -6.46 55.07 4.14
C PHE A 252 -5.87 55.69 2.89
N ALA A 253 -4.61 56.13 3.00
CA ALA A 253 -3.84 56.62 1.88
C ALA A 253 -2.55 55.80 1.72
N VAL A 254 -2.02 55.72 0.49
CA VAL A 254 -0.71 55.11 0.22
C VAL A 254 0.36 55.76 1.10
N GLY A 255 1.15 54.95 1.78
CA GLY A 255 2.17 55.38 2.73
C GLY A 255 1.70 55.39 4.20
N ASP A 256 0.41 55.30 4.49
CA ASP A 256 -0.07 55.21 5.87
C ASP A 256 0.46 53.99 6.59
N GLU A 257 0.79 54.18 7.90
CA GLU A 257 1.08 53.03 8.78
C GLU A 257 -0.22 52.39 9.28
N VAL A 258 -0.28 51.09 9.23
CA VAL A 258 -1.38 50.28 9.75
C VAL A 258 -0.87 49.31 10.76
N ASN A 259 -1.42 49.33 11.97
CA ASN A 259 -1.19 48.32 12.98
C ASN A 259 -2.22 47.17 12.84
N ILE A 260 -1.78 45.97 12.78
CA ILE A 260 -2.62 44.74 12.64
C ILE A 260 -2.33 43.82 13.80
N THR A 261 -3.38 43.42 14.48
CA THR A 261 -3.30 42.39 15.56
C THR A 261 -4.26 41.25 15.24
N GLN A 262 -3.78 40.05 15.29
CA GLN A 262 -4.58 38.82 15.21
C GLN A 262 -4.43 38.07 16.53
N ASN A 263 -5.50 38.04 17.34
CA ASN A 263 -5.47 37.29 18.60
C ASN A 263 -6.08 35.91 18.40
N VAL A 264 -5.34 34.91 18.85
CA VAL A 264 -5.73 33.50 18.82
C VAL A 264 -5.57 32.92 20.22
N ASN A 265 -6.65 32.32 20.72
CA ASN A 265 -6.64 31.63 22.02
C ASN A 265 -7.12 30.20 21.80
N ILE A 266 -6.47 29.25 22.47
CA ILE A 266 -6.91 27.85 22.54
C ILE A 266 -7.32 27.58 23.99
N ASN A 267 -8.58 27.25 24.24
CA ASN A 267 -9.18 27.10 25.58
C ASN A 267 -8.90 28.30 26.48
N GLY A 268 -8.95 29.53 25.95
CA GLY A 268 -8.70 30.78 26.66
C GLY A 268 -7.22 31.11 26.90
N VAL A 269 -6.29 30.29 26.44
CA VAL A 269 -4.85 30.53 26.56
C VAL A 269 -4.32 31.19 25.29
N ALA A 270 -3.69 32.35 25.44
CA ALA A 270 -3.01 33.06 24.36
C ALA A 270 -1.52 32.73 24.38
N ASN A 271 -1.04 32.12 23.30
CA ASN A 271 0.37 31.81 23.06
C ASN A 271 0.79 32.24 21.65
N PRO A 272 2.08 32.35 21.36
CA PRO A 272 2.56 32.59 20.01
C PRO A 272 2.47 31.30 19.18
N TYR A 273 1.23 30.87 18.92
CA TYR A 273 0.98 29.68 18.09
C TYR A 273 1.55 29.91 16.69
N SER A 274 2.18 28.87 16.18
CA SER A 274 2.80 28.91 14.83
C SER A 274 2.17 27.92 13.86
N GLU A 275 1.70 26.78 14.36
CA GLU A 275 1.14 25.71 13.55
C GLU A 275 -0.22 25.32 14.11
N VAL A 276 -1.26 25.29 13.31
CA VAL A 276 -2.61 24.88 13.71
C VAL A 276 -3.26 24.11 12.58
N VAL A 277 -3.87 22.99 12.90
CA VAL A 277 -4.73 22.21 12.01
C VAL A 277 -6.02 21.87 12.75
N GLY A 278 -7.17 22.07 12.11
CA GLY A 278 -8.46 21.63 12.59
C GLY A 278 -8.54 20.13 12.75
N GLY A 279 -9.41 19.68 13.60
CA GLY A 279 -9.65 18.27 13.87
C GLY A 279 -11.09 17.87 13.51
N ASP A 280 -11.60 16.89 14.23
CA ASP A 280 -12.99 16.48 14.13
C ASP A 280 -13.90 17.66 14.52
N HIS A 281 -14.88 17.94 13.69
CA HIS A 281 -15.77 19.07 13.85
C HIS A 281 -16.75 18.95 15.02
N ARG A 282 -16.78 17.84 15.72
CA ARG A 282 -17.77 17.59 16.77
C ARG A 282 -17.19 17.51 18.16
N THR A 283 -16.03 16.85 18.34
CA THR A 283 -15.50 16.64 19.70
C THR A 283 -14.03 16.28 19.75
N MET A 284 -13.43 16.50 20.92
CA MET A 284 -12.17 15.92 21.31
C MET A 284 -12.37 14.47 21.73
N MET A 285 -11.42 13.60 21.43
CA MET A 285 -11.47 12.19 21.82
C MET A 285 -10.95 11.93 23.24
N LEU A 286 -9.84 12.57 23.60
CA LEU A 286 -9.27 12.48 24.96
C LEU A 286 -9.10 13.88 25.53
N ARG A 287 -9.43 14.01 26.82
CA ARG A 287 -9.14 15.17 27.65
C ARG A 287 -8.69 14.70 29.02
N ASP A 288 -7.62 15.29 29.53
CA ASP A 288 -7.09 15.01 30.87
C ASP A 288 -6.85 13.49 31.10
N GLY A 289 -6.38 12.77 30.09
CA GLY A 289 -6.12 11.34 30.16
C GLY A 289 -7.35 10.44 30.21
N ALA A 290 -8.51 10.95 29.81
CA ALA A 290 -9.75 10.19 29.77
C ALA A 290 -10.51 10.39 28.45
N PRO A 291 -11.20 9.35 27.94
CA PRO A 291 -12.10 9.51 26.80
C PRO A 291 -13.22 10.50 27.12
N THR A 292 -13.51 11.41 26.19
CA THR A 292 -14.63 12.34 26.31
C THR A 292 -15.96 11.60 26.12
N THR A 293 -17.06 12.20 26.64
CA THR A 293 -18.40 11.64 26.50
C THR A 293 -19.07 12.02 25.18
N ASP A 294 -18.51 12.97 24.45
CA ASP A 294 -19.08 13.54 23.24
C ASP A 294 -18.78 12.67 22.01
N GLN A 295 -19.08 11.39 22.09
CA GLN A 295 -18.81 10.44 21.01
C GLN A 295 -19.80 10.62 19.87
N ILE A 296 -19.31 10.63 18.63
CA ILE A 296 -20.16 11.01 17.51
C ILE A 296 -20.01 10.16 16.25
N TRP A 297 -18.85 9.62 16.01
CA TRP A 297 -18.65 8.74 14.87
C TRP A 297 -18.67 7.30 15.37
N THR A 298 -19.80 6.63 15.19
CA THR A 298 -19.96 5.21 15.56
C THR A 298 -19.56 4.26 14.44
N ASP A 299 -19.57 4.76 13.20
CA ASP A 299 -19.23 3.97 12.02
C ASP A 299 -17.76 3.58 12.01
N LEU A 300 -17.51 2.35 11.56
CA LEU A 300 -16.17 1.79 11.45
C LEU A 300 -15.53 2.25 10.13
N HIS A 301 -14.57 3.15 10.26
CA HIS A 301 -13.83 3.70 9.12
C HIS A 301 -12.32 3.75 9.39
N PRO A 302 -11.49 3.90 8.34
CA PRO A 302 -10.13 4.37 8.55
C PRO A 302 -10.15 5.69 9.30
N ARG A 303 -9.25 5.86 10.27
CA ARG A 303 -9.19 7.06 11.10
C ARG A 303 -7.76 7.56 11.21
N THR A 304 -7.64 8.88 11.38
CA THR A 304 -6.39 9.56 11.69
C THR A 304 -6.56 10.32 12.99
N ALA A 305 -5.59 10.21 13.89
CA ALA A 305 -5.60 10.92 15.16
C ALA A 305 -4.28 11.61 15.45
N PHE A 306 -4.36 12.68 16.20
CA PHE A 306 -3.23 13.40 16.77
C PHE A 306 -3.44 13.53 18.29
N GLY A 307 -2.36 13.31 19.07
CA GLY A 307 -2.39 13.48 20.51
C GLY A 307 -1.02 13.74 21.09
N TYR A 308 -0.96 14.03 22.39
CA TYR A 308 0.29 14.21 23.09
C TYR A 308 0.21 13.71 24.55
N SER A 309 1.39 13.41 25.13
CA SER A 309 1.55 12.95 26.50
C SER A 309 1.26 14.06 27.54
N GLN A 310 0.99 13.67 28.79
CA GLN A 310 0.67 14.60 29.86
C GLN A 310 1.74 15.68 30.10
N ASP A 311 3.01 15.32 29.98
CA ASP A 311 4.14 16.24 30.09
C ASP A 311 4.40 17.07 28.83
N LYS A 312 3.59 16.87 27.77
CA LYS A 312 3.67 17.53 26.47
C LYS A 312 4.99 17.32 25.72
N LYS A 313 5.79 16.33 26.10
CA LYS A 313 7.06 16.05 25.46
C LYS A 313 6.96 15.02 24.33
N THR A 314 5.92 14.20 24.32
CA THR A 314 5.72 13.18 23.29
C THR A 314 4.47 13.48 22.49
N VAL A 315 4.61 13.58 21.18
CA VAL A 315 3.50 13.62 20.22
C VAL A 315 3.24 12.21 19.71
N ILE A 316 1.97 11.90 19.52
CA ILE A 316 1.49 10.61 19.00
C ILE A 316 0.56 10.88 17.82
N GLN A 317 0.99 10.51 16.63
CA GLN A 317 0.13 10.43 15.46
C GLN A 317 -0.26 8.97 15.26
N CYS A 318 -1.52 8.74 14.94
CA CYS A 318 -2.07 7.39 14.77
C CYS A 318 -2.94 7.34 13.51
N VAL A 319 -2.74 6.28 12.73
CA VAL A 319 -3.66 5.92 11.65
C VAL A 319 -4.13 4.50 11.88
N VAL A 320 -5.43 4.28 11.72
CA VAL A 320 -6.05 2.94 11.73
C VAL A 320 -6.62 2.68 10.34
N ASP A 321 -6.23 1.56 9.75
CA ASP A 321 -6.80 1.11 8.47
C ASP A 321 -8.27 0.72 8.62
N GLY A 322 -9.01 0.77 7.51
CA GLY A 322 -10.41 0.34 7.48
C GLY A 322 -10.89 0.01 6.08
N ARG A 323 -12.14 -0.45 5.98
CA ARG A 323 -12.80 -0.80 4.71
C ARG A 323 -12.16 -1.99 3.97
N GLY A 324 -11.35 -2.79 4.65
CA GLY A 324 -10.67 -3.94 4.11
C GLY A 324 -10.52 -5.04 5.16
N ILE A 325 -9.39 -5.75 5.15
CA ILE A 325 -9.04 -6.75 6.18
C ILE A 325 -9.09 -6.12 7.58
N SER A 326 -8.50 -4.93 7.74
CA SER A 326 -8.76 -4.06 8.88
C SER A 326 -10.10 -3.37 8.63
N VAL A 327 -11.06 -3.57 9.51
CA VAL A 327 -12.43 -3.08 9.31
C VAL A 327 -12.60 -1.60 9.70
N GLY A 328 -11.62 -1.04 10.41
CA GLY A 328 -11.68 0.31 10.94
C GLY A 328 -12.24 0.42 12.36
N VAL A 329 -12.30 1.64 12.85
CA VAL A 329 -12.70 1.96 14.23
C VAL A 329 -13.69 3.12 14.29
N SER A 330 -14.51 3.12 15.34
CA SER A 330 -15.27 4.28 15.80
C SER A 330 -14.33 5.30 16.47
N THR A 331 -14.78 6.54 16.68
CA THR A 331 -13.97 7.52 17.44
C THR A 331 -13.79 7.14 18.91
N LYS A 332 -14.75 6.41 19.50
CA LYS A 332 -14.61 5.86 20.85
C LYS A 332 -13.46 4.84 20.93
N GLU A 333 -13.43 3.88 20.01
CA GLU A 333 -12.34 2.90 19.94
C GLU A 333 -10.99 3.57 19.66
N LEU A 334 -10.97 4.60 18.79
CA LEU A 334 -9.76 5.38 18.51
C LEU A 334 -9.26 6.13 19.75
N ALA A 335 -10.17 6.68 20.57
CA ALA A 335 -9.80 7.32 21.84
C ALA A 335 -9.10 6.32 22.80
N GLU A 336 -9.64 5.11 22.94
CA GLU A 336 -9.04 4.07 23.78
C GLU A 336 -7.68 3.59 23.24
N ILE A 337 -7.53 3.51 21.90
CA ILE A 337 -6.25 3.23 21.24
C ILE A 337 -5.23 4.33 21.54
N MET A 338 -5.61 5.61 21.41
CA MET A 338 -4.73 6.73 21.69
C MET A 338 -4.34 6.80 23.18
N LEU A 339 -5.28 6.53 24.08
CA LEU A 339 -5.01 6.43 25.50
C LEU A 339 -4.01 5.32 25.82
N SER A 340 -4.21 4.14 25.23
CA SER A 340 -3.28 3.01 25.39
C SER A 340 -1.88 3.31 24.84
N ALA A 341 -1.80 4.15 23.81
CA ALA A 341 -0.55 4.62 23.24
C ALA A 341 0.16 5.69 24.10
N GLY A 342 -0.49 6.18 25.15
CA GLY A 342 0.06 7.17 26.10
C GLY A 342 -0.37 8.61 25.83
N ALA A 343 -1.38 8.84 25.00
CA ALA A 343 -1.93 10.17 24.80
C ALA A 343 -2.71 10.63 26.05
N TYR A 344 -2.51 11.87 26.44
CA TYR A 344 -3.26 12.56 27.50
C TYR A 344 -4.39 13.42 26.91
N GLU A 345 -4.08 14.10 25.80
CA GLU A 345 -5.04 14.80 24.96
C GLU A 345 -5.00 14.19 23.55
N ALA A 346 -6.16 14.07 22.89
CA ALA A 346 -6.21 13.61 21.51
C ALA A 346 -7.44 14.13 20.77
N ILE A 347 -7.26 14.39 19.46
CA ILE A 347 -8.34 14.70 18.52
C ILE A 347 -8.32 13.75 17.32
N ASN A 348 -9.49 13.56 16.73
CA ASN A 348 -9.64 12.92 15.41
C ASN A 348 -9.40 13.95 14.30
N LEU A 349 -8.65 13.56 13.29
CA LEU A 349 -8.44 14.30 12.05
C LEU A 349 -9.28 13.70 10.93
N ASP A 350 -9.11 14.18 9.68
CA ASP A 350 -9.85 13.62 8.55
C ASP A 350 -9.55 12.14 8.38
N GLY A 351 -10.60 11.37 8.18
CA GLY A 351 -10.59 9.91 8.11
C GLY A 351 -10.88 9.36 6.72
N GLY A 352 -11.29 8.11 6.69
CA GLY A 352 -11.67 7.44 5.45
C GLY A 352 -10.54 7.34 4.45
N GLY A 353 -10.79 7.72 3.20
CA GLY A 353 -9.80 7.70 2.13
C GLY A 353 -8.64 8.67 2.31
N SER A 354 -8.79 9.69 3.18
CA SER A 354 -7.73 10.64 3.49
C SER A 354 -6.70 10.09 4.48
N SER A 355 -7.05 9.04 5.26
CA SER A 355 -6.17 8.47 6.28
C SER A 355 -4.86 7.97 5.68
N CYS A 356 -3.78 8.65 6.02
CA CYS A 356 -2.44 8.35 5.54
C CYS A 356 -1.42 8.69 6.62
N LEU A 357 -0.59 7.71 7.00
CA LEU A 357 0.66 7.93 7.70
C LEU A 357 1.79 7.55 6.74
N PHE A 358 2.72 8.45 6.52
CA PHE A 358 3.84 8.19 5.63
C PHE A 358 5.19 8.37 6.32
N LEU A 359 6.19 7.69 5.81
CA LEU A 359 7.59 7.90 6.10
C LEU A 359 8.33 8.22 4.79
N LYS A 360 9.28 9.16 4.86
CA LYS A 360 10.15 9.47 3.75
C LYS A 360 10.85 8.20 3.24
N ASP A 361 10.96 8.07 1.94
CA ASP A 361 11.55 6.93 1.23
C ASP A 361 10.76 5.59 1.31
N PHE A 362 9.78 5.47 2.21
CA PHE A 362 8.85 4.35 2.26
C PHE A 362 7.53 4.67 1.53
N GLY A 363 7.08 5.92 1.60
CA GLY A 363 5.75 6.32 1.16
C GLY A 363 4.68 6.08 2.24
N PRO A 364 3.41 5.89 1.87
CA PRO A 364 2.35 5.52 2.81
C PRO A 364 2.68 4.21 3.54
N MET A 365 2.60 4.24 4.85
CA MET A 365 2.88 3.09 5.73
C MET A 365 1.64 2.28 6.06
N ASN A 366 0.48 2.84 5.83
CA ASN A 366 -0.81 2.20 6.00
C ASN A 366 -1.44 1.83 4.64
N THR A 367 -2.44 0.96 4.66
CA THR A 367 -3.20 0.62 3.45
C THR A 367 -4.28 1.67 3.20
N THR A 368 -4.06 2.53 2.22
CA THR A 368 -5.02 3.58 1.89
C THR A 368 -6.32 2.97 1.32
N SER A 369 -7.47 3.32 1.89
CA SER A 369 -8.76 2.70 1.51
C SER A 369 -9.24 3.05 0.10
N ASP A 370 -8.67 4.07 -0.53
CA ASP A 370 -8.94 4.44 -1.92
C ASP A 370 -8.03 3.71 -2.92
N GLY A 371 -7.18 2.78 -2.45
CA GLY A 371 -6.19 2.08 -3.27
C GLY A 371 -4.95 2.93 -3.63
N SER A 372 -4.97 4.22 -3.33
CA SER A 372 -3.84 5.14 -3.48
C SER A 372 -3.97 6.28 -2.48
N GLU A 373 -2.85 6.95 -2.20
CA GLU A 373 -2.81 8.13 -1.35
C GLU A 373 -3.68 9.25 -1.93
N ARG A 374 -4.62 9.76 -1.12
CA ARG A 374 -5.52 10.86 -1.52
C ARG A 374 -4.81 12.20 -1.44
N ALA A 375 -5.10 13.09 -2.38
CA ALA A 375 -4.75 14.50 -2.24
C ALA A 375 -5.67 15.17 -1.22
N VAL A 376 -5.08 15.80 -0.19
CA VAL A 376 -5.77 16.40 0.97
C VAL A 376 -5.42 17.88 1.10
N ALA A 377 -6.22 18.64 1.85
CA ALA A 377 -6.05 20.07 2.01
C ALA A 377 -4.79 20.46 2.77
N ASN A 378 -4.48 19.71 3.82
CA ASN A 378 -3.31 19.97 4.65
C ASN A 378 -2.81 18.67 5.34
N GLY A 379 -1.65 18.77 5.94
CA GLY A 379 -1.05 17.67 6.71
C GLY A 379 -0.25 18.19 7.91
N VAL A 380 0.07 17.25 8.80
CA VAL A 380 0.84 17.46 10.03
C VAL A 380 2.13 16.63 9.93
N PHE A 381 3.27 17.31 9.97
CA PHE A 381 4.56 16.72 9.63
C PHE A 381 5.57 16.84 10.74
N ALA A 382 6.25 15.73 11.03
CA ALA A 382 7.51 15.71 11.78
C ALA A 382 8.64 16.13 10.84
N VAL A 383 9.41 17.12 11.24
CA VAL A 383 10.44 17.75 10.41
C VAL A 383 11.77 17.73 11.13
N SER A 384 12.78 17.16 10.46
CA SER A 384 14.15 17.19 10.95
C SER A 384 14.81 18.52 10.60
N THR A 385 15.36 19.20 11.62
CA THR A 385 16.18 20.42 11.48
C THR A 385 17.68 20.10 11.50
N ALA A 386 18.05 18.83 11.52
CA ALA A 386 19.44 18.40 11.54
C ALA A 386 20.21 18.90 10.30
N PRO A 387 21.50 19.14 10.44
CA PRO A 387 22.37 19.34 9.28
C PRO A 387 22.30 18.17 8.30
N ALA A 388 22.51 18.45 7.02
CA ALA A 388 22.57 17.40 6.00
C ALA A 388 23.80 16.51 6.25
N ASP A 389 23.56 15.20 6.38
CA ASP A 389 24.59 14.19 6.58
C ASP A 389 24.10 12.87 5.98
N ASN A 390 24.89 12.31 5.05
CA ASN A 390 24.59 11.06 4.36
C ASN A 390 25.49 9.90 4.81
N ALA A 391 26.32 10.09 5.85
CA ALA A 391 27.14 9.02 6.39
C ALA A 391 26.33 8.15 7.35
N ILE A 392 26.39 6.83 7.15
CA ILE A 392 25.79 5.88 8.09
C ILE A 392 26.65 5.84 9.35
N ALA A 393 26.08 6.25 10.48
CA ALA A 393 26.67 6.22 11.80
C ALA A 393 26.09 5.10 12.69
N ASP A 394 24.90 4.61 12.37
CA ASP A 394 24.22 3.55 13.09
C ASP A 394 23.42 2.67 12.10
N ILE A 395 23.32 1.39 12.39
CA ILE A 395 22.40 0.48 11.70
C ILE A 395 21.46 -0.16 12.70
N GLN A 396 20.18 -0.30 12.33
CA GLN A 396 19.20 -1.00 13.14
C GLN A 396 18.47 -2.04 12.30
N PRO A 397 18.17 -3.22 12.85
CA PRO A 397 17.36 -4.19 12.14
C PRO A 397 15.94 -3.66 11.98
N TYR A 398 15.32 -3.94 10.83
CA TYR A 398 13.91 -3.65 10.62
C TYR A 398 13.01 -4.38 11.63
N GLU A 399 13.41 -5.60 11.99
CA GLU A 399 12.81 -6.44 13.01
C GLU A 399 13.87 -6.77 14.08
N THR A 400 13.64 -6.36 15.31
CA THR A 400 14.59 -6.55 16.42
C THR A 400 14.55 -7.94 17.02
N THR A 401 13.44 -8.66 16.82
CA THR A 401 13.24 -10.05 17.26
C THR A 401 12.53 -10.82 16.16
N ILE A 402 13.11 -11.94 15.80
CA ILE A 402 12.61 -12.82 14.75
C ILE A 402 12.28 -14.17 15.37
N ARG A 403 11.11 -14.69 15.05
CA ARG A 403 10.71 -16.06 15.39
C ARG A 403 10.88 -16.92 14.16
N LEU A 404 11.72 -17.95 14.26
CA LEU A 404 12.00 -18.87 13.16
C LEU A 404 11.65 -20.32 13.56
N PRO A 405 11.19 -21.15 12.63
CA PRO A 405 11.20 -22.60 12.84
C PRO A 405 12.64 -23.12 12.91
N HIS A 406 12.86 -24.26 13.54
CA HIS A 406 14.12 -24.96 13.41
C HIS A 406 14.46 -25.15 11.91
N TYR A 407 15.69 -24.86 11.53
CA TYR A 407 16.16 -24.73 10.14
C TYR A 407 15.48 -23.64 9.30
N GLY A 408 14.78 -22.71 9.93
CA GLY A 408 14.28 -21.53 9.24
C GLY A 408 15.41 -20.70 8.66
N VAL A 409 15.15 -20.13 7.46
CA VAL A 409 16.10 -19.25 6.77
C VAL A 409 15.60 -17.82 6.86
N PHE A 410 16.48 -16.90 7.20
CA PHE A 410 16.13 -15.50 7.34
C PHE A 410 17.27 -14.59 6.90
N ARG A 411 16.91 -13.56 6.13
CA ARG A 411 17.80 -12.45 5.78
C ARG A 411 17.30 -11.16 6.40
N PRO A 412 17.95 -10.69 7.49
CA PRO A 412 17.56 -9.42 8.12
C PRO A 412 17.73 -8.25 7.16
N LYS A 413 16.79 -7.31 7.22
CA LYS A 413 16.95 -5.99 6.61
C LYS A 413 17.45 -5.01 7.65
N PHE A 414 18.35 -4.12 7.25
CA PHE A 414 18.93 -3.13 8.12
C PHE A 414 18.65 -1.72 7.61
N LEU A 415 18.21 -0.87 8.52
CA LEU A 415 18.02 0.57 8.31
C LEU A 415 19.28 1.29 8.71
N GLY A 416 19.74 2.23 7.88
CA GLY A 416 20.93 3.03 8.13
C GLY A 416 20.57 4.45 8.56
N TYR A 417 21.16 4.90 9.65
CA TYR A 417 20.94 6.21 10.24
C TYR A 417 22.24 7.02 10.27
N ASN A 418 22.12 8.32 10.08
CA ASN A 418 23.23 9.21 10.31
C ASN A 418 23.39 9.56 11.82
N GLN A 419 24.40 10.34 12.17
CA GLN A 419 24.68 10.75 13.56
C GLN A 419 23.55 11.57 14.22
N TYR A 420 22.62 12.12 13.43
CA TYR A 420 21.46 12.87 13.90
C TYR A 420 20.19 12.00 13.98
N GLU A 421 20.34 10.68 13.91
CA GLU A 421 19.24 9.71 13.90
C GLU A 421 18.32 9.79 12.67
N MET A 422 18.71 10.53 11.64
CA MET A 422 17.93 10.60 10.41
C MET A 422 18.09 9.30 9.63
N LEU A 423 16.98 8.67 9.25
CA LEU A 423 16.98 7.51 8.36
C LEU A 423 17.45 7.95 6.97
N ILE A 424 18.57 7.42 6.51
CA ILE A 424 19.19 7.77 5.23
C ILE A 424 19.30 6.59 4.27
N ASN A 425 19.14 5.37 4.77
CA ASN A 425 19.12 4.15 3.95
C ASN A 425 18.13 3.13 4.54
N LYS A 426 17.15 2.71 3.77
CA LYS A 426 16.12 1.76 4.21
C LYS A 426 16.48 0.28 3.98
N ASP A 427 17.62 -0.01 3.35
CA ASP A 427 18.10 -1.36 3.07
C ASP A 427 19.61 -1.34 2.89
N VAL A 428 20.34 -1.31 4.01
CA VAL A 428 21.80 -1.24 4.04
C VAL A 428 22.38 -2.55 3.51
N GLN A 429 23.12 -2.47 2.43
CA GLN A 429 23.82 -3.59 1.84
C GLN A 429 25.22 -3.76 2.43
N GLY A 430 25.84 -4.94 2.27
CA GLY A 430 27.18 -5.22 2.77
C GLY A 430 27.30 -5.44 4.29
N VAL A 431 26.17 -5.70 4.94
CA VAL A 431 26.14 -6.07 6.37
C VAL A 431 26.61 -7.52 6.52
N VAL A 432 27.60 -7.75 7.36
CA VAL A 432 28.13 -9.08 7.69
C VAL A 432 27.42 -9.61 8.92
N LEU A 433 26.85 -10.82 8.81
CA LEU A 433 26.16 -11.51 9.90
C LEU A 433 27.10 -12.50 10.57
N THR A 434 26.99 -12.62 11.90
CA THR A 434 27.70 -13.63 12.69
C THR A 434 26.78 -14.16 13.80
N CYS A 435 26.91 -15.44 14.12
CA CYS A 435 26.21 -16.09 15.22
C CYS A 435 27.05 -17.20 15.83
N THR A 436 26.62 -17.75 16.97
CA THR A 436 27.24 -18.94 17.55
C THR A 436 26.73 -20.20 16.87
N PRO A 437 27.53 -21.31 16.81
CA PRO A 437 27.08 -22.58 16.21
C PRO A 437 25.83 -23.16 16.87
N GLU A 438 25.62 -22.90 18.16
CA GLU A 438 24.43 -23.35 18.90
C GLU A 438 23.15 -22.69 18.43
N LEU A 439 23.24 -21.49 17.83
CA LEU A 439 22.13 -20.81 17.22
C LEU A 439 21.92 -21.24 15.77
N GLY A 440 23.00 -21.30 15.00
CA GLY A 440 22.93 -21.62 13.58
C GLY A 440 24.20 -21.25 12.82
N TYR A 441 24.05 -21.00 11.52
CA TYR A 441 25.16 -20.57 10.66
C TYR A 441 24.68 -19.61 9.57
N ILE A 442 25.64 -18.96 8.92
CA ILE A 442 25.37 -18.11 7.74
C ILE A 442 25.71 -18.92 6.49
N ASN A 443 24.72 -19.06 5.59
CA ASN A 443 24.91 -19.80 4.33
C ASN A 443 25.72 -18.99 3.29
N SER A 444 26.01 -19.60 2.15
CA SER A 444 26.77 -18.95 1.06
C SER A 444 26.07 -17.75 0.43
N GLN A 445 24.76 -17.63 0.59
CA GLN A 445 23.96 -16.48 0.16
C GLN A 445 23.96 -15.33 1.17
N GLY A 446 24.62 -15.49 2.32
CA GLY A 446 24.65 -14.50 3.39
C GLY A 446 23.39 -14.48 4.24
N GLU A 447 22.61 -15.58 4.24
CA GLU A 447 21.40 -15.73 5.04
C GLU A 447 21.67 -16.53 6.30
N PHE A 448 20.97 -16.19 7.37
CA PHE A 448 21.02 -16.96 8.61
C PHE A 448 20.13 -18.20 8.51
N VAL A 449 20.68 -19.36 8.91
CA VAL A 449 19.98 -20.64 9.02
C VAL A 449 19.94 -21.07 10.48
N ALA A 450 18.76 -21.24 11.04
CA ALA A 450 18.51 -21.57 12.45
C ALA A 450 18.72 -23.08 12.73
N SER A 451 19.92 -23.61 12.50
CA SER A 451 20.21 -25.05 12.59
C SER A 451 20.52 -25.56 14.00
N GLY A 452 20.83 -24.65 14.95
CA GLY A 452 21.25 -25.08 16.29
C GLY A 452 20.07 -25.35 17.24
N GLY A 453 18.88 -24.85 16.96
CA GLY A 453 17.68 -25.19 17.71
C GLY A 453 17.53 -24.51 19.08
N ILE A 454 18.33 -23.52 19.42
CA ILE A 454 18.19 -22.71 20.65
C ILE A 454 18.11 -21.24 20.31
N ASP A 455 17.45 -20.50 21.17
CA ASP A 455 17.36 -19.02 21.09
C ASP A 455 18.74 -18.38 21.24
N GLY A 456 18.92 -17.23 20.57
CA GLY A 456 20.21 -16.54 20.63
C GLY A 456 20.19 -15.18 19.94
N ILE A 457 21.39 -14.67 19.69
CA ILE A 457 21.59 -13.34 19.09
C ILE A 457 22.37 -13.51 17.78
N LEU A 458 21.79 -12.95 16.72
CA LEU A 458 22.48 -12.73 15.47
C LEU A 458 23.11 -11.34 15.52
N THR A 459 24.43 -11.27 15.36
CA THR A 459 25.15 -9.98 15.33
C THR A 459 25.36 -9.56 13.89
N ALA A 460 25.07 -8.30 13.60
CA ALA A 460 25.24 -7.68 12.30
C ALA A 460 26.28 -6.57 12.38
N THR A 461 27.22 -6.55 11.45
CA THR A 461 28.34 -5.56 11.41
C THR A 461 28.38 -4.92 10.04
N TYR A 462 28.38 -3.59 10.01
CA TYR A 462 28.57 -2.78 8.81
C TYR A 462 29.88 -2.02 8.87
N ASN A 463 30.62 -1.98 7.76
CA ASN A 463 31.94 -1.33 7.64
C ASN A 463 32.95 -1.72 8.76
N GLY A 464 32.80 -2.93 9.32
CA GLY A 464 33.72 -3.48 10.31
C GLY A 464 33.62 -2.92 11.74
N ASN A 465 32.85 -1.89 11.99
CA ASN A 465 32.77 -1.21 13.29
C ASN A 465 31.37 -0.81 13.76
N ILE A 466 30.40 -0.70 12.87
CA ILE A 466 29.02 -0.38 13.24
C ILE A 466 28.26 -1.68 13.44
N THR A 467 27.82 -1.96 14.67
CA THR A 467 27.22 -3.26 15.02
C THR A 467 25.82 -3.08 15.58
N THR A 468 24.98 -4.06 15.26
CA THR A 468 23.63 -4.19 15.86
C THR A 468 23.30 -5.66 16.09
N LYS A 469 22.20 -5.92 16.79
CA LYS A 469 21.79 -7.25 17.20
C LYS A 469 20.36 -7.53 16.80
N VAL A 470 20.09 -8.76 16.36
CA VAL A 470 18.76 -9.31 16.12
C VAL A 470 18.56 -10.48 17.08
N ASN A 471 17.52 -10.46 17.88
CA ASN A 471 17.15 -11.57 18.73
C ASN A 471 16.47 -12.65 17.90
N ILE A 472 16.95 -13.87 17.99
CA ILE A 472 16.38 -15.02 17.31
C ILE A 472 15.71 -15.92 18.33
N HIS A 473 14.46 -16.22 18.10
CA HIS A 473 13.66 -17.17 18.88
C HIS A 473 13.29 -18.36 18.00
N ILE A 474 13.72 -19.56 18.38
CA ILE A 474 13.50 -20.78 17.61
C ILE A 474 12.23 -21.49 18.11
N VAL A 475 11.28 -21.68 17.20
CA VAL A 475 10.05 -22.43 17.45
C VAL A 475 10.29 -23.89 17.10
N GLN A 476 10.39 -24.75 18.12
CA GLN A 476 10.80 -26.15 17.97
C GLN A 476 9.73 -27.06 17.34
N ASP A 477 8.48 -26.78 17.60
CA ASP A 477 7.32 -27.57 17.19
C ASP A 477 6.56 -26.94 16.00
N ALA A 478 7.22 -26.02 15.30
CA ALA A 478 6.65 -25.41 14.12
C ALA A 478 6.42 -26.44 13.01
N GLN A 479 5.21 -26.54 12.50
CA GLN A 479 4.88 -27.42 11.40
C GLN A 479 5.52 -26.94 10.11
N ILE A 480 6.09 -27.91 9.36
CA ILE A 480 6.77 -27.65 8.09
C ILE A 480 5.93 -28.28 6.97
N PHE A 481 5.88 -27.65 5.82
CA PHE A 481 5.17 -28.17 4.64
C PHE A 481 5.85 -27.71 3.35
N MET A 482 5.70 -28.51 2.31
CA MET A 482 6.09 -28.10 0.97
C MET A 482 5.03 -27.16 0.40
N ARG A 483 5.49 -26.10 -0.27
CA ARG A 483 4.58 -25.09 -0.85
C ARG A 483 3.65 -25.71 -1.90
N LEU A 484 4.14 -26.67 -2.67
CA LEU A 484 3.40 -27.34 -3.74
C LEU A 484 3.20 -28.82 -3.43
N ASP A 485 2.03 -29.34 -3.75
CA ASP A 485 1.72 -30.77 -3.65
C ASP A 485 2.20 -31.54 -4.89
N SER A 486 2.42 -30.85 -6.00
CA SER A 486 2.92 -31.45 -7.23
C SER A 486 3.69 -30.46 -8.10
N VAL A 487 4.60 -30.98 -8.89
CA VAL A 487 5.41 -30.22 -9.83
C VAL A 487 5.61 -31.03 -11.13
N LEU A 488 5.61 -30.30 -12.25
CA LEU A 488 6.00 -30.85 -13.54
C LEU A 488 7.35 -30.25 -13.93
N ILE A 489 8.33 -31.11 -14.20
CA ILE A 489 9.69 -30.70 -14.55
C ILE A 489 10.13 -31.44 -15.84
N ASP A 490 11.13 -30.87 -16.48
CA ASP A 490 11.87 -31.59 -17.53
C ASP A 490 13.33 -31.81 -17.10
N SER A 491 14.23 -32.12 -18.03
CA SER A 491 15.64 -32.48 -17.69
C SER A 491 16.64 -31.34 -17.80
N ARG A 492 16.19 -30.08 -18.12
CA ARG A 492 17.10 -28.94 -18.41
C ARG A 492 17.45 -28.09 -17.19
N PHE A 493 16.49 -27.90 -16.30
CA PHE A 493 16.67 -27.05 -15.12
C PHE A 493 16.47 -27.84 -13.84
N GLU A 494 17.23 -27.49 -12.84
CA GLU A 494 17.05 -28.00 -11.48
C GLU A 494 15.94 -27.20 -10.80
N TYR A 495 15.03 -27.89 -10.12
CA TYR A 495 13.92 -27.29 -9.39
C TYR A 495 14.13 -27.34 -7.89
N PRO A 496 14.37 -26.20 -7.22
CA PRO A 496 14.45 -26.16 -5.76
C PRO A 496 13.04 -26.31 -5.14
N ILE A 497 12.87 -27.33 -4.30
CA ILE A 497 11.63 -27.52 -3.55
C ILE A 497 11.53 -26.40 -2.50
N GLU A 498 10.44 -25.65 -2.51
CA GLU A 498 10.18 -24.65 -1.48
C GLU A 498 9.56 -25.32 -0.26
N VAL A 499 10.29 -25.32 0.85
CA VAL A 499 9.82 -25.80 2.16
C VAL A 499 9.51 -24.60 3.04
N GLN A 500 8.35 -24.63 3.65
CA GLN A 500 7.82 -23.52 4.42
C GLN A 500 7.34 -23.97 5.79
N SER A 501 7.29 -23.04 6.72
CA SER A 501 6.64 -23.18 8.00
C SER A 501 5.81 -21.92 8.28
N VAL A 502 4.78 -22.04 9.09
CA VAL A 502 3.98 -20.89 9.50
C VAL A 502 4.08 -20.71 11.00
N ILE A 503 4.54 -19.53 11.40
CA ILE A 503 4.63 -19.12 12.80
C ILE A 503 3.79 -17.87 12.98
N GLY A 504 2.74 -17.97 13.79
CA GLY A 504 1.77 -16.89 13.90
C GLY A 504 1.05 -16.66 12.55
N LEU A 505 1.27 -15.53 11.91
CA LEU A 505 0.76 -15.21 10.56
C LEU A 505 1.85 -15.26 9.49
N ASN A 506 3.10 -15.39 9.90
CA ASN A 506 4.21 -15.27 8.99
C ASN A 506 4.56 -16.64 8.40
N THR A 507 4.63 -16.72 7.08
CA THR A 507 5.19 -17.86 6.38
C THR A 507 6.69 -17.68 6.31
N MET A 508 7.44 -18.67 6.83
CA MET A 508 8.89 -18.67 6.87
C MET A 508 9.43 -19.77 5.97
N THR A 509 10.54 -19.51 5.32
CA THR A 509 11.25 -20.51 4.53
C THR A 509 12.07 -21.41 5.46
N VAL A 510 12.03 -22.71 5.22
CA VAL A 510 12.89 -23.73 5.85
C VAL A 510 13.95 -24.13 4.83
N PHE A 511 15.18 -24.30 5.28
CA PHE A 511 16.30 -24.66 4.41
C PHE A 511 16.12 -26.08 3.86
N PRO A 512 15.89 -26.27 2.55
CA PRO A 512 15.53 -27.58 2.01
C PRO A 512 16.62 -28.65 2.20
N ALA A 513 17.90 -28.26 2.22
CA ALA A 513 19.01 -29.13 2.45
C ALA A 513 19.08 -29.73 3.88
N SER A 514 18.32 -29.18 4.82
CA SER A 514 18.19 -29.75 6.18
C SER A 514 17.26 -30.95 6.24
N LEU A 515 16.49 -31.23 5.22
CA LEU A 515 15.59 -32.36 5.14
C LEU A 515 16.33 -33.58 4.52
N THR A 516 15.96 -34.76 5.00
CA THR A 516 16.35 -36.00 4.33
C THR A 516 15.34 -36.28 3.22
N TRP A 517 15.81 -36.32 1.99
CA TRP A 517 15.00 -36.54 0.80
C TRP A 517 15.01 -37.97 0.34
N THR A 518 13.86 -38.53 0.02
CA THR A 518 13.67 -39.88 -0.52
C THR A 518 12.80 -39.81 -1.78
N VAL A 519 13.27 -40.38 -2.85
CA VAL A 519 12.56 -40.48 -4.14
C VAL A 519 12.05 -41.93 -4.30
N ALA A 520 10.77 -42.11 -4.52
CA ALA A 520 10.15 -43.42 -4.65
C ALA A 520 10.62 -44.16 -5.91
N ASP A 521 10.82 -43.46 -7.01
CA ASP A 521 11.46 -43.98 -8.23
C ASP A 521 12.60 -43.03 -8.65
N PRO A 522 13.84 -43.35 -8.26
CA PRO A 522 15.01 -42.53 -8.57
C PRO A 522 15.42 -42.58 -10.05
N THR A 523 14.79 -43.42 -10.88
CA THR A 523 15.03 -43.40 -12.34
C THR A 523 14.28 -42.26 -13.03
N VAL A 524 13.22 -41.73 -12.40
CA VAL A 524 12.41 -40.63 -12.91
C VAL A 524 13.04 -39.28 -12.56
N CYS A 525 13.44 -39.09 -11.31
CA CYS A 525 14.12 -37.86 -10.87
C CYS A 525 15.05 -38.12 -9.67
N THR A 526 15.94 -37.17 -9.43
CA THR A 526 16.70 -37.08 -8.18
C THR A 526 16.22 -35.93 -7.33
N ALA A 527 16.50 -35.97 -6.02
CA ALA A 527 16.21 -34.91 -5.06
C ALA A 527 17.41 -34.79 -4.10
N ALA A 528 18.44 -34.06 -4.51
CA ALA A 528 19.60 -33.80 -3.68
C ALA A 528 19.44 -32.43 -3.00
N ASP A 529 19.60 -32.40 -1.67
CA ASP A 529 19.47 -31.14 -0.89
C ASP A 529 18.18 -30.34 -1.16
N GLY A 530 17.08 -31.02 -1.52
CA GLY A 530 15.83 -30.42 -1.88
C GLY A 530 15.75 -29.86 -3.31
N VAL A 531 16.74 -30.21 -4.15
CA VAL A 531 16.73 -29.82 -5.57
C VAL A 531 16.35 -31.00 -6.43
N LEU A 532 15.25 -30.89 -7.15
CA LEU A 532 14.77 -31.89 -8.12
C LEU A 532 15.49 -31.75 -9.46
N LYS A 533 15.86 -32.89 -10.04
CA LYS A 533 16.35 -32.98 -11.41
C LYS A 533 15.66 -34.12 -12.13
N GLY A 534 14.97 -33.79 -13.24
CA GLY A 534 14.31 -34.76 -14.09
C GLY A 534 15.32 -35.61 -14.87
N LEU A 535 15.11 -36.92 -14.91
CA LEU A 535 15.99 -37.87 -15.60
C LEU A 535 15.29 -38.58 -16.74
N LYS A 536 14.03 -38.97 -16.57
CA LYS A 536 13.26 -39.77 -17.51
C LYS A 536 11.77 -39.43 -17.40
N ASN A 537 11.05 -39.46 -18.49
CA ASN A 537 9.60 -39.30 -18.47
C ASN A 537 8.92 -40.28 -17.53
N GLY A 538 8.08 -39.77 -16.63
CA GLY A 538 7.40 -40.60 -15.64
C GLY A 538 6.85 -39.75 -14.49
N THR A 539 6.30 -40.44 -13.50
CA THR A 539 5.78 -39.79 -12.28
C THR A 539 6.29 -40.51 -11.06
N THR A 540 6.79 -39.78 -10.07
CA THR A 540 7.27 -40.32 -8.80
C THR A 540 6.84 -39.45 -7.64
N MET A 541 6.98 -39.98 -6.42
CA MET A 541 6.80 -39.21 -5.18
C MET A 541 8.16 -38.91 -4.57
N VAL A 542 8.32 -37.67 -4.13
CA VAL A 542 9.51 -37.26 -3.37
C VAL A 542 9.07 -36.88 -1.96
N VAL A 543 9.71 -37.44 -0.97
CA VAL A 543 9.39 -37.29 0.45
C VAL A 543 10.54 -36.55 1.13
N GLY A 544 10.24 -35.47 1.83
CA GLY A 544 11.15 -34.79 2.74
C GLY A 544 10.83 -35.09 4.19
N ASN A 545 11.86 -35.45 4.98
CA ASN A 545 11.73 -35.71 6.40
C ASN A 545 12.65 -34.79 7.20
N LEU A 546 12.13 -34.23 8.30
CA LEU A 546 12.88 -33.44 9.27
C LEU A 546 12.39 -33.76 10.68
N GLY A 547 13.16 -34.54 11.47
CA GLY A 547 12.69 -35.03 12.75
C GLY A 547 11.44 -35.89 12.62
N THR A 548 10.37 -35.51 13.30
CA THR A 548 9.04 -36.16 13.22
C THR A 548 8.19 -35.67 12.06
N PHE A 549 8.61 -34.60 11.40
CA PHE A 549 7.90 -34.04 10.28
C PHE A 549 8.13 -34.83 8.99
N ARG A 550 7.07 -34.99 8.20
CA ARG A 550 7.12 -35.67 6.90
C ARG A 550 6.11 -35.01 5.97
N ASP A 551 6.57 -34.59 4.79
CA ASP A 551 5.68 -34.15 3.70
C ASP A 551 6.18 -34.70 2.35
N SER A 552 5.35 -34.65 1.33
CA SER A 552 5.67 -35.21 0.03
C SER A 552 5.17 -34.37 -1.13
N ILE A 553 5.91 -34.37 -2.23
CA ILE A 553 5.57 -33.73 -3.48
C ILE A 553 5.50 -34.77 -4.61
N LYS A 554 4.44 -34.71 -5.41
CA LYS A 554 4.32 -35.52 -6.63
C LYS A 554 5.11 -34.83 -7.74
N VAL A 555 6.09 -35.52 -8.28
CA VAL A 555 6.92 -35.03 -9.38
C VAL A 555 6.56 -35.78 -10.66
N LYS A 556 6.14 -35.03 -11.66
CA LYS A 556 5.97 -35.50 -13.02
C LYS A 556 7.12 -34.95 -13.88
N VAL A 557 7.81 -35.82 -14.57
CA VAL A 557 8.86 -35.44 -15.53
C VAL A 557 8.33 -35.65 -16.93
N GLU A 558 8.34 -34.59 -17.72
CA GLU A 558 8.01 -34.57 -19.14
C GLU A 558 9.14 -33.88 -19.91
N ILE A 559 9.93 -34.65 -20.63
CA ILE A 559 11.01 -34.13 -21.46
C ILE A 559 10.47 -34.06 -22.89
N PRO A 560 10.20 -32.86 -23.41
CA PRO A 560 9.71 -32.70 -24.76
C PRO A 560 10.77 -33.06 -25.76
N GLU A 561 10.37 -33.71 -26.83
CA GLU A 561 11.23 -33.95 -28.00
C GLU A 561 11.55 -32.63 -28.70
N SER A 562 12.71 -32.55 -29.34
CA SER A 562 13.04 -31.41 -30.19
C SER A 562 12.07 -31.34 -31.38
N GLY A 563 11.68 -30.11 -31.78
CA GLY A 563 10.78 -29.92 -32.89
C GLY A 563 9.69 -28.89 -32.66
N ARG A 564 8.55 -29.08 -33.31
CA ARG A 564 7.39 -28.21 -33.24
C ARG A 564 6.23 -28.89 -32.54
N ILE A 565 5.66 -28.22 -31.54
CA ILE A 565 4.49 -28.70 -30.82
C ILE A 565 3.37 -27.68 -31.01
N ILE A 566 2.20 -28.11 -31.41
CA ILE A 566 1.00 -27.24 -31.45
C ILE A 566 0.58 -27.00 -30.01
N PHE A 567 0.59 -25.75 -29.63
CA PHE A 567 0.25 -25.33 -28.29
C PHE A 567 -1.21 -24.94 -28.14
N ASP A 568 -1.76 -24.28 -29.18
CA ASP A 568 -3.16 -23.90 -29.23
C ASP A 568 -3.65 -23.90 -30.71
N THR A 569 -4.85 -24.37 -30.91
CA THR A 569 -5.48 -24.50 -32.23
C THR A 569 -6.42 -23.34 -32.58
N PHE A 570 -6.48 -22.31 -31.77
CA PHE A 570 -7.34 -21.14 -31.94
C PHE A 570 -8.83 -21.47 -32.17
N GLU A 571 -9.40 -22.34 -31.35
CA GLU A 571 -10.85 -22.55 -31.38
C GLU A 571 -11.59 -21.33 -30.83
N ALA A 572 -12.53 -20.78 -31.56
CA ALA A 572 -13.16 -19.48 -31.29
C ALA A 572 -13.80 -19.36 -29.92
N GLU A 573 -14.36 -20.44 -29.39
CA GLU A 573 -14.99 -20.49 -28.07
C GLU A 573 -14.00 -20.29 -26.89
N ASN A 574 -12.71 -20.51 -27.13
CA ASN A 574 -11.67 -20.39 -26.14
C ASN A 574 -11.00 -19.01 -26.12
N TRP A 575 -11.35 -18.14 -27.04
CA TRP A 575 -10.71 -16.83 -27.23
C TRP A 575 -11.70 -15.68 -27.10
N ALA A 576 -11.33 -14.66 -26.36
CA ALA A 576 -12.07 -13.41 -26.34
C ALA A 576 -11.56 -12.45 -27.43
N LEU A 577 -12.50 -11.81 -28.13
CA LEU A 577 -12.21 -10.81 -29.15
C LEU A 577 -12.37 -9.40 -28.56
N ASP A 578 -11.33 -8.59 -28.67
CA ASP A 578 -11.35 -7.15 -28.45
C ASP A 578 -10.94 -6.47 -29.77
N ALA A 579 -11.74 -5.53 -30.25
CA ALA A 579 -11.43 -4.79 -31.46
C ALA A 579 -11.63 -3.30 -31.25
N SER A 580 -10.82 -2.48 -31.93
CA SER A 580 -10.97 -1.03 -31.83
C SER A 580 -12.36 -0.60 -32.31
N SER A 581 -12.85 0.56 -31.79
CA SER A 581 -14.11 1.16 -32.24
C SER A 581 -14.14 1.49 -33.74
N ALA A 582 -12.99 1.45 -34.42
CA ALA A 582 -12.84 1.58 -35.86
C ALA A 582 -13.43 0.40 -36.64
N LEU A 583 -13.70 -0.72 -35.96
CA LEU A 583 -14.15 -1.96 -36.58
C LEU A 583 -15.49 -2.41 -35.98
N SER A 584 -16.23 -3.21 -36.81
CA SER A 584 -17.25 -4.13 -36.29
C SER A 584 -16.73 -5.53 -36.58
N ALA A 585 -16.37 -6.29 -35.54
CA ALA A 585 -15.67 -7.54 -35.66
C ALA A 585 -16.39 -8.70 -34.95
N THR A 586 -16.29 -9.90 -35.48
CA THR A 586 -16.78 -11.16 -34.91
C THR A 586 -15.73 -12.25 -35.08
N LEU A 587 -15.61 -13.13 -34.08
CA LEU A 587 -14.75 -14.30 -34.14
C LEU A 587 -15.62 -15.55 -34.31
N SER A 588 -15.26 -16.43 -35.27
CA SER A 588 -16.00 -17.66 -35.53
C SER A 588 -15.11 -18.73 -36.15
N THR A 589 -15.59 -19.95 -36.20
CA THR A 589 -14.95 -21.07 -36.89
C THR A 589 -15.46 -21.23 -38.34
N ALA A 590 -16.41 -20.40 -38.76
CA ALA A 590 -16.95 -20.41 -40.10
C ALA A 590 -15.99 -19.75 -41.10
N ASN A 591 -16.03 -20.20 -42.36
CA ASN A 591 -15.27 -19.65 -43.52
C ASN A 591 -13.74 -19.70 -43.32
N ARG A 592 -13.23 -20.78 -42.71
CA ARG A 592 -11.80 -21.04 -42.66
C ARG A 592 -11.17 -21.09 -44.04
N PRO A 593 -9.91 -20.68 -44.18
CA PRO A 593 -9.18 -20.88 -45.45
C PRO A 593 -9.21 -22.33 -45.92
N GLU A 594 -9.14 -22.52 -47.23
CA GLU A 594 -9.14 -23.85 -47.82
C GLU A 594 -7.99 -24.71 -47.27
N GLY A 595 -8.30 -25.94 -46.89
CA GLY A 595 -7.33 -26.88 -46.29
C GLY A 595 -7.08 -26.70 -44.80
N TRP A 596 -7.80 -25.80 -44.13
CA TRP A 596 -7.72 -25.67 -42.65
C TRP A 596 -8.77 -26.55 -41.95
N ASP A 597 -8.31 -27.48 -41.18
CA ASP A 597 -9.12 -28.38 -40.34
C ASP A 597 -9.52 -27.79 -38.99
N HIS A 598 -8.76 -26.82 -38.51
CA HIS A 598 -8.99 -26.06 -37.28
C HIS A 598 -8.58 -24.60 -37.41
N GLY A 599 -8.74 -23.80 -36.35
CA GLY A 599 -8.47 -22.38 -36.34
C GLY A 599 -9.71 -21.50 -36.33
N SER A 600 -9.56 -20.21 -36.25
CA SER A 600 -10.65 -19.24 -36.21
C SER A 600 -10.49 -18.13 -37.24
N VAL A 601 -11.61 -17.52 -37.60
CA VAL A 601 -11.68 -16.40 -38.53
C VAL A 601 -12.28 -15.20 -37.79
N VAL A 602 -11.58 -14.08 -37.82
CA VAL A 602 -12.13 -12.78 -37.43
C VAL A 602 -12.66 -12.11 -38.66
N ASN A 603 -13.99 -12.03 -38.78
CA ASN A 603 -14.66 -11.25 -39.80
C ASN A 603 -14.91 -9.85 -39.28
N TYR A 604 -14.58 -8.81 -40.04
CA TYR A 604 -14.77 -7.43 -39.58
C TYR A 604 -15.15 -6.49 -40.75
N THR A 605 -15.86 -5.42 -40.40
CA THR A 605 -16.19 -4.32 -41.28
C THR A 605 -15.47 -3.07 -40.80
N PHE A 606 -14.79 -2.39 -41.70
CA PHE A 606 -14.04 -1.18 -41.40
C PHE A 606 -14.99 0.02 -41.39
N LYS A 607 -14.99 0.79 -40.27
CA LYS A 607 -15.88 1.93 -40.01
C LYS A 607 -15.20 3.27 -40.12
N THR A 608 -13.93 3.34 -39.77
CA THR A 608 -13.15 4.58 -39.71
C THR A 608 -11.65 4.28 -39.82
N THR A 609 -10.86 5.26 -40.21
CA THR A 609 -9.43 5.12 -40.47
C THR A 609 -8.54 5.26 -39.23
N ARG A 610 -9.10 5.47 -38.00
CA ARG A 610 -8.31 5.77 -36.82
C ARG A 610 -7.88 4.51 -36.07
N ALA A 611 -6.55 4.20 -36.09
CA ALA A 611 -5.88 3.19 -35.28
C ALA A 611 -6.61 1.83 -35.19
N PRO A 612 -6.88 1.14 -36.28
CA PRO A 612 -7.62 -0.12 -36.28
C PRO A 612 -6.76 -1.26 -35.74
N TYR A 613 -7.32 -2.03 -34.79
CA TYR A 613 -6.70 -3.25 -34.28
C TYR A 613 -7.73 -4.35 -34.01
N ILE A 614 -7.24 -5.59 -34.04
CA ILE A 614 -7.92 -6.80 -33.56
C ILE A 614 -7.03 -7.47 -32.55
N LYS A 615 -7.57 -7.74 -31.35
CA LYS A 615 -6.85 -8.37 -30.26
C LYS A 615 -7.57 -9.65 -29.84
N LEU A 616 -6.86 -10.75 -29.87
CA LEU A 616 -7.31 -12.04 -29.40
C LEU A 616 -6.71 -12.31 -28.01
N ILE A 617 -7.56 -12.55 -27.03
CA ILE A 617 -7.19 -12.65 -25.62
C ILE A 617 -7.49 -14.06 -25.12
N ARG A 618 -6.49 -14.70 -24.58
CA ARG A 618 -6.62 -15.95 -23.83
C ARG A 618 -5.43 -16.09 -22.89
N LYS A 619 -5.68 -16.34 -21.61
CA LYS A 619 -4.62 -16.55 -20.65
C LYS A 619 -4.23 -18.02 -20.60
N ILE A 620 -3.11 -18.36 -21.20
CA ILE A 620 -2.62 -19.74 -21.26
C ILE A 620 -1.25 -19.80 -20.59
N PRO A 621 -1.05 -20.68 -19.57
CA PRO A 621 0.24 -20.85 -18.94
C PRO A 621 1.20 -21.64 -19.84
N LEU A 622 2.40 -21.11 -20.03
CA LEU A 622 3.54 -21.77 -20.65
C LEU A 622 4.43 -22.29 -19.53
N TYR A 623 4.54 -23.57 -19.42
CA TYR A 623 5.36 -24.21 -18.40
C TYR A 623 6.79 -24.49 -18.85
N SER A 624 7.02 -24.52 -20.15
CA SER A 624 8.32 -24.69 -20.74
C SER A 624 8.53 -23.56 -21.75
N LEU A 625 9.69 -22.93 -21.72
CA LEU A 625 10.01 -21.84 -22.61
C LEU A 625 10.65 -22.37 -23.90
N PRO A 626 9.96 -22.35 -25.06
CA PRO A 626 10.57 -22.72 -26.32
C PRO A 626 11.60 -21.66 -26.78
N ASP A 627 12.43 -21.99 -27.74
CA ASP A 627 13.29 -20.98 -28.38
C ASP A 627 12.47 -19.93 -29.13
N THR A 628 11.38 -20.38 -29.76
CA THR A 628 10.55 -19.54 -30.60
C THR A 628 9.09 -19.97 -30.48
N LEU A 629 8.19 -19.01 -30.35
CA LEU A 629 6.76 -19.16 -30.60
C LEU A 629 6.53 -18.86 -32.09
N LYS A 630 5.72 -19.66 -32.75
CA LYS A 630 5.28 -19.40 -34.12
C LYS A 630 3.76 -19.31 -34.18
N LEU A 631 3.27 -18.32 -34.90
CA LEU A 631 1.86 -18.09 -35.17
C LEU A 631 1.60 -18.33 -36.67
N ARG A 632 0.66 -19.19 -36.97
CA ARG A 632 0.18 -19.39 -38.35
C ARG A 632 -1.11 -18.61 -38.54
N LEU A 633 -1.14 -17.81 -39.59
CA LEU A 633 -2.29 -16.99 -39.98
C LEU A 633 -2.46 -16.90 -41.48
N ASN A 634 -3.66 -16.54 -41.89
CA ASN A 634 -3.94 -16.23 -43.28
C ASN A 634 -4.54 -14.82 -43.38
N LEU A 635 -3.87 -13.94 -44.10
CA LEU A 635 -4.22 -12.53 -44.18
C LEU A 635 -5.19 -12.24 -45.34
N GLY A 636 -5.40 -13.24 -46.22
CA GLY A 636 -6.20 -12.98 -47.41
C GLY A 636 -5.64 -11.82 -48.25
N ASN A 637 -6.41 -10.75 -48.34
CA ASN A 637 -6.04 -9.52 -49.03
C ASN A 637 -5.79 -8.33 -48.10
N ILE A 638 -5.62 -8.57 -46.81
CA ILE A 638 -5.34 -7.53 -45.82
C ILE A 638 -3.84 -7.39 -45.53
N ALA A 639 -3.45 -6.22 -45.05
CA ALA A 639 -2.09 -5.97 -44.59
C ALA A 639 -2.10 -5.55 -43.11
N LEU A 640 -1.08 -5.99 -42.40
CA LEU A 640 -0.84 -5.60 -40.98
C LEU A 640 0.28 -4.58 -40.92
N THR A 641 0.13 -3.60 -40.06
CA THR A 641 1.22 -2.68 -39.69
C THR A 641 2.24 -3.42 -38.81
N LYS A 642 1.73 -4.18 -37.84
CA LYS A 642 2.52 -4.98 -36.92
C LYS A 642 1.65 -5.99 -36.19
N VAL A 643 2.28 -6.97 -35.58
CA VAL A 643 1.67 -7.90 -34.63
C VAL A 643 2.37 -7.72 -33.29
N VAL A 644 1.62 -7.63 -32.19
CA VAL A 644 2.16 -7.48 -30.83
C VAL A 644 1.77 -8.69 -30.02
N PHE A 645 2.77 -9.38 -29.50
CA PHE A 645 2.59 -10.44 -28.51
C PHE A 645 2.76 -9.91 -27.11
N THR A 646 1.90 -10.35 -26.22
CA THR A 646 1.95 -9.98 -24.80
C THR A 646 2.07 -11.22 -23.93
N LEU A 647 3.14 -11.29 -23.17
CA LEU A 647 3.45 -12.34 -22.20
C LEU A 647 3.60 -11.74 -20.80
N ARG A 648 3.44 -12.54 -19.77
CA ARG A 648 3.64 -12.16 -18.38
C ARG A 648 4.36 -13.27 -17.62
N THR A 649 5.34 -12.93 -16.80
CA THR A 649 6.03 -13.90 -15.94
C THR A 649 5.29 -14.09 -14.62
N ASN A 650 5.55 -15.19 -13.93
CA ASN A 650 5.03 -15.43 -12.59
C ASN A 650 5.56 -14.43 -11.53
N LYS A 651 6.73 -13.84 -11.78
CA LYS A 651 7.35 -12.85 -10.88
C LYS A 651 6.76 -11.43 -10.97
N SER A 652 6.01 -11.13 -12.01
CA SER A 652 5.55 -9.77 -12.29
C SER A 652 4.07 -9.72 -12.62
N THR A 653 3.37 -8.73 -12.10
CA THR A 653 2.01 -8.38 -12.54
C THR A 653 2.01 -7.58 -13.84
N GLN A 654 3.18 -7.16 -14.33
CA GLN A 654 3.32 -6.36 -15.53
C GLN A 654 3.47 -7.26 -16.77
N ASN A 655 2.76 -6.90 -17.81
CA ASN A 655 2.85 -7.53 -19.10
C ASN A 655 4.10 -7.07 -19.88
N VAL A 656 4.76 -7.98 -20.56
CA VAL A 656 5.86 -7.70 -21.50
C VAL A 656 5.33 -7.87 -22.91
N SER A 657 5.31 -6.79 -23.67
CA SER A 657 4.83 -6.79 -25.06
C SER A 657 5.99 -6.56 -26.02
N LYS A 658 6.02 -7.32 -27.13
CA LYS A 658 6.98 -7.14 -28.23
C LYS A 658 6.26 -7.03 -29.54
N GLU A 659 6.76 -6.12 -30.37
CA GLU A 659 6.23 -5.82 -31.71
C GLU A 659 7.02 -6.55 -32.76
N PHE A 660 6.30 -7.07 -33.78
CA PHE A 660 6.89 -7.77 -34.91
C PHE A 660 6.26 -7.24 -36.21
N THR A 661 7.12 -6.89 -37.14
CA THR A 661 6.68 -6.49 -38.48
C THR A 661 6.27 -7.72 -39.27
N VAL A 662 5.15 -7.65 -39.97
CA VAL A 662 4.66 -8.68 -40.85
C VAL A 662 4.84 -8.22 -42.29
N LEU A 663 5.57 -8.98 -43.07
CA LEU A 663 5.68 -8.70 -44.50
C LEU A 663 4.35 -8.99 -45.21
N PRO A 664 3.90 -8.13 -46.10
CA PRO A 664 2.70 -8.40 -46.89
C PRO A 664 2.82 -9.73 -47.61
N ASN A 665 1.89 -10.64 -47.39
CA ASN A 665 1.80 -11.91 -48.04
C ASN A 665 0.33 -12.27 -48.23
N THR A 666 -0.02 -12.81 -49.38
CA THR A 666 -1.34 -13.36 -49.66
C THR A 666 -1.33 -14.86 -49.38
N GLY A 667 -2.21 -15.31 -48.49
CA GLY A 667 -2.30 -16.71 -48.10
C GLY A 667 -1.72 -17.02 -46.73
N ASP A 668 -1.34 -18.26 -46.52
CA ASP A 668 -0.82 -18.75 -45.26
C ASP A 668 0.56 -18.16 -44.97
N THR A 669 0.67 -17.57 -43.77
CA THR A 669 1.89 -16.93 -43.26
C THR A 669 2.22 -17.44 -41.90
N GLU A 670 3.51 -17.67 -41.62
CA GLU A 670 4.02 -18.04 -40.32
C GLU A 670 4.89 -16.90 -39.72
N ILE A 671 4.52 -16.40 -38.56
CA ILE A 671 5.29 -15.38 -37.89
C ILE A 671 6.03 -16.03 -36.69
N ALA A 672 7.33 -15.78 -36.62
CA ALA A 672 8.20 -16.32 -35.58
C ALA A 672 8.55 -15.26 -34.54
N PHE A 673 8.43 -15.60 -33.25
CA PHE A 673 8.69 -14.77 -32.12
C PHE A 673 9.77 -15.41 -31.21
N PRO A 674 11.04 -15.02 -31.35
CA PRO A 674 12.08 -15.51 -30.46
C PRO A 674 11.83 -15.08 -29.02
N LEU A 675 11.74 -16.03 -28.09
CA LEU A 675 11.38 -15.72 -26.70
C LEU A 675 12.50 -15.06 -25.91
N SER A 676 13.75 -15.19 -26.35
CA SER A 676 14.89 -14.44 -25.82
C SER A 676 14.72 -12.91 -25.90
N LEU A 677 13.81 -12.42 -26.76
CA LEU A 677 13.48 -11.00 -26.83
C LEU A 677 12.58 -10.54 -25.67
N PHE A 678 11.86 -11.45 -25.05
CA PHE A 678 10.93 -11.15 -23.96
C PHE A 678 11.59 -11.28 -22.58
N PHE A 679 12.34 -12.35 -22.35
CA PHE A 679 12.85 -12.74 -21.05
C PHE A 679 14.25 -13.34 -21.15
N ASN A 680 14.96 -13.35 -20.02
CA ASN A 680 16.11 -14.22 -19.84
C ASN A 680 15.61 -15.66 -19.78
N THR A 681 15.88 -16.46 -20.79
CA THR A 681 15.37 -17.82 -20.97
C THR A 681 16.05 -18.85 -20.06
N THR A 682 17.06 -18.46 -19.28
CA THR A 682 17.71 -19.33 -18.29
C THR A 682 17.18 -19.14 -16.87
N ASP A 683 16.33 -18.15 -16.64
CA ASP A 683 15.72 -17.91 -15.33
C ASP A 683 14.46 -18.75 -15.15
N ILE A 684 14.58 -19.89 -14.48
CA ILE A 684 13.45 -20.81 -14.24
C ILE A 684 12.38 -20.24 -13.31
N SER A 685 12.71 -19.25 -12.50
CA SER A 685 11.79 -18.66 -11.53
C SER A 685 10.71 -17.76 -12.17
N ILE A 686 10.81 -17.52 -13.47
CA ILE A 686 9.77 -16.79 -14.23
C ILE A 686 8.54 -17.66 -14.55
N PHE A 687 8.65 -19.01 -14.43
CA PHE A 687 7.55 -19.91 -14.78
C PHE A 687 6.45 -20.00 -13.72
N PRO A 688 5.18 -20.28 -14.13
CA PRO A 688 4.76 -20.32 -15.53
C PRO A 688 4.82 -18.93 -16.18
N VAL A 689 5.17 -18.88 -17.45
CA VAL A 689 5.02 -17.69 -18.28
C VAL A 689 3.62 -17.73 -18.89
N TRP A 690 2.85 -16.68 -18.71
CA TRP A 690 1.49 -16.60 -19.23
C TRP A 690 1.49 -15.94 -20.61
N PHE A 691 0.91 -16.62 -21.59
CA PHE A 691 0.46 -15.97 -22.80
C PHE A 691 -0.80 -15.15 -22.47
N GLU A 692 -0.81 -13.86 -22.72
CA GLU A 692 -1.92 -12.99 -22.35
C GLU A 692 -2.79 -12.63 -23.57
N ASN A 693 -2.17 -12.27 -24.69
CA ASN A 693 -2.87 -11.92 -25.93
C ASN A 693 -1.94 -11.76 -27.11
N VAL A 694 -2.55 -11.77 -28.30
CA VAL A 694 -1.96 -11.32 -29.55
C VAL A 694 -2.80 -10.20 -30.16
N ASN A 695 -2.17 -9.10 -30.54
CA ASN A 695 -2.83 -7.93 -31.10
C ASN A 695 -2.32 -7.65 -32.52
N PHE A 696 -3.24 -7.60 -33.48
CA PHE A 696 -3.01 -7.35 -34.91
C PHE A 696 -3.37 -5.89 -35.22
N TYR A 697 -2.40 -5.08 -35.57
CA TYR A 697 -2.61 -3.70 -35.99
C TYR A 697 -2.77 -3.67 -37.52
N LEU A 698 -3.94 -3.24 -37.95
CA LEU A 698 -4.33 -3.24 -39.36
C LEU A 698 -3.83 -1.98 -40.06
N VAL A 699 -3.51 -2.13 -41.35
CA VAL A 699 -3.37 -0.97 -42.24
C VAL A 699 -4.77 -0.43 -42.54
N THR A 700 -4.89 0.87 -42.73
CA THR A 700 -6.15 1.53 -43.14
C THR A 700 -6.72 0.91 -44.42
N GLN A 701 -8.00 0.59 -44.40
CA GLN A 701 -8.73 -0.07 -45.48
C GLN A 701 -9.97 0.74 -45.87
N THR A 702 -10.65 0.31 -46.93
CA THR A 702 -11.85 0.98 -47.43
C THR A 702 -12.99 0.85 -46.40
N GLU A 703 -13.61 1.96 -46.05
CA GLU A 703 -14.74 2.00 -45.13
C GLU A 703 -15.96 1.26 -45.66
N ASN A 704 -16.73 0.67 -44.77
CA ASN A 704 -17.94 -0.09 -45.03
C ASN A 704 -17.74 -1.35 -45.90
N GLN A 705 -16.50 -1.82 -46.02
CA GLN A 705 -16.20 -3.11 -46.63
C GLN A 705 -15.85 -4.16 -45.61
N SER A 706 -16.15 -5.41 -45.88
CA SER A 706 -15.90 -6.55 -45.01
C SER A 706 -14.59 -7.22 -45.39
N TYR A 707 -13.84 -7.59 -44.38
CA TYR A 707 -12.54 -8.23 -44.47
C TYR A 707 -12.46 -9.40 -43.47
N SER A 708 -11.48 -10.27 -43.65
CA SER A 708 -11.23 -11.37 -42.73
C SER A 708 -9.76 -11.56 -42.44
N LEU A 709 -9.47 -11.97 -41.23
CA LEU A 709 -8.18 -12.43 -40.71
C LEU A 709 -8.39 -13.82 -40.13
N ALA A 710 -7.68 -14.82 -40.62
CA ALA A 710 -7.74 -16.16 -40.06
C ALA A 710 -6.47 -16.47 -39.25
N VAL A 711 -6.63 -17.17 -38.11
CA VAL A 711 -5.56 -17.64 -37.24
C VAL A 711 -5.73 -19.13 -36.99
N LYS A 712 -4.63 -19.90 -37.10
CA LYS A 712 -4.70 -21.37 -37.03
C LYS A 712 -4.03 -21.93 -35.78
N ASP A 713 -2.72 -21.74 -35.66
CA ASP A 713 -1.91 -22.40 -34.64
C ASP A 713 -0.99 -21.44 -33.91
N ILE A 714 -0.84 -21.63 -32.60
CA ILE A 714 0.38 -21.25 -31.91
C ILE A 714 1.22 -22.51 -31.72
N MET A 715 2.44 -22.46 -32.23
CA MET A 715 3.39 -23.56 -32.11
C MET A 715 4.56 -23.19 -31.21
N LEU A 716 4.94 -24.09 -30.34
CA LEU A 716 6.18 -24.05 -29.58
C LEU A 716 7.27 -24.71 -30.42
N CYS A 717 8.37 -24.02 -30.67
CA CYS A 717 9.50 -24.54 -31.44
C CYS A 717 10.73 -24.64 -30.51
N TYR A 718 11.28 -25.84 -30.46
CA TYR A 718 12.43 -26.22 -29.66
C TYR A 718 13.57 -26.65 -30.55
N LYS A 719 14.80 -26.17 -30.29
CA LYS A 719 16.01 -26.59 -31.02
C LYS A 719 16.58 -27.87 -30.47
N ASP A 720 16.60 -27.97 -29.14
CA ASP A 720 17.15 -29.09 -28.38
C ASP A 720 16.20 -29.52 -27.27
N TYR A 721 16.51 -30.62 -26.58
CA TYR A 721 15.81 -30.99 -25.37
C TYR A 721 15.74 -29.83 -24.41
N ILE A 722 14.56 -29.54 -23.95
CA ILE A 722 14.31 -28.49 -22.99
C ILE A 722 14.11 -29.10 -21.63
N ILE A 723 14.87 -28.59 -20.66
CA ILE A 723 14.66 -28.80 -19.25
C ILE A 723 13.88 -27.60 -18.77
N SER A 724 12.64 -27.78 -18.34
CA SER A 724 11.86 -26.75 -17.66
C SER A 724 11.12 -27.36 -16.48
N TYR A 725 10.70 -26.54 -15.54
CA TYR A 725 9.77 -27.00 -14.51
C TYR A 725 8.44 -26.28 -14.69
N THR A 726 7.40 -26.94 -14.25
CA THR A 726 6.09 -26.33 -14.15
C THR A 726 5.40 -26.72 -12.86
N SER A 727 4.62 -25.83 -12.34
CA SER A 727 3.56 -26.19 -11.42
C SER A 727 2.34 -26.54 -12.27
N PRO A 728 1.79 -27.75 -12.22
CA PRO A 728 0.51 -28.02 -12.85
C PRO A 728 -0.55 -27.25 -12.05
N GLU A 729 -0.71 -25.96 -12.34
CA GLU A 729 -1.95 -25.30 -11.98
C GLU A 729 -3.06 -25.98 -12.80
N LYS A 730 -3.60 -27.07 -12.25
CA LYS A 730 -4.99 -27.36 -12.47
C LYS A 730 -5.70 -26.08 -12.11
N LEU A 731 -6.44 -25.45 -13.02
CA LEU A 731 -7.42 -24.43 -12.64
C LEU A 731 -8.21 -25.03 -11.51
N SER A 732 -7.88 -24.64 -10.28
CA SER A 732 -8.53 -25.18 -9.10
C SER A 732 -9.97 -24.73 -9.19
N LEU A 733 -10.87 -25.66 -9.30
CA LEU A 733 -12.30 -25.38 -9.36
C LEU A 733 -12.77 -24.74 -8.05
N PHE A 734 -12.00 -24.96 -6.99
CA PHE A 734 -12.29 -24.51 -5.64
C PHE A 734 -11.03 -24.01 -4.96
N GLN A 735 -11.14 -22.94 -4.18
CA GLN A 735 -10.06 -22.42 -3.36
C GLN A 735 -10.55 -22.27 -1.90
N VAL A 736 -9.68 -22.60 -0.95
CA VAL A 736 -9.95 -22.50 0.49
C VAL A 736 -9.15 -21.35 1.06
N TYR A 737 -9.82 -20.43 1.73
CA TYR A 737 -9.12 -19.36 2.44
C TYR A 737 -9.88 -18.91 3.72
N PRO A 738 -9.17 -18.48 4.76
CA PRO A 738 -7.72 -18.62 4.90
C PRO A 738 -7.33 -20.11 4.96
N ASN A 739 -6.16 -20.45 4.47
CA ASN A 739 -5.55 -21.75 4.67
C ASN A 739 -4.07 -21.50 5.03
N PRO A 740 -3.67 -21.67 6.27
CA PRO A 740 -4.36 -22.38 7.37
C PRO A 740 -5.60 -21.69 7.92
N VAL A 741 -6.52 -22.50 8.43
CA VAL A 741 -7.77 -22.09 9.08
C VAL A 741 -7.56 -22.12 10.60
N ASN A 742 -7.97 -21.09 11.33
CA ASN A 742 -7.89 -21.07 12.79
C ASN A 742 -8.98 -21.93 13.41
N ASP A 743 -8.63 -22.68 14.48
CA ASP A 743 -9.58 -23.49 15.26
C ASP A 743 -10.75 -22.62 15.77
N GLY A 744 -11.96 -23.18 15.70
CA GLY A 744 -13.19 -22.49 16.07
C GLY A 744 -13.68 -21.41 15.08
N ASN A 745 -12.96 -21.15 13.99
CA ASN A 745 -13.33 -20.21 12.95
C ASN A 745 -13.98 -20.90 11.75
N GLN A 746 -14.26 -20.13 10.72
CA GLN A 746 -14.77 -20.63 9.44
C GLN A 746 -13.73 -20.39 8.34
N PHE A 747 -13.73 -21.25 7.35
CA PHE A 747 -13.05 -20.96 6.09
C PHE A 747 -14.07 -20.63 5.00
N THR A 748 -13.61 -19.94 3.99
CA THR A 748 -14.38 -19.66 2.79
C THR A 748 -13.92 -20.57 1.67
N LEU A 749 -14.83 -21.30 1.08
CA LEU A 749 -14.63 -22.04 -0.15
C LEU A 749 -15.05 -21.12 -1.31
N ARG A 750 -14.09 -20.70 -2.12
CA ARG A 750 -14.34 -19.94 -3.34
C ARG A 750 -14.50 -20.89 -4.51
N ILE A 751 -15.54 -20.67 -5.29
CA ILE A 751 -15.90 -21.49 -6.45
C ILE A 751 -15.47 -20.71 -7.70
N ASN A 752 -14.80 -21.39 -8.62
CA ASN A 752 -14.41 -20.78 -9.89
C ASN A 752 -15.66 -20.46 -10.73
N ASP A 753 -15.70 -19.27 -11.34
CA ASP A 753 -16.81 -18.79 -12.17
C ASP A 753 -17.11 -19.69 -13.39
N GLU A 754 -16.15 -20.52 -13.80
CA GLU A 754 -16.34 -21.48 -14.90
C GLU A 754 -17.11 -22.75 -14.49
N LEU A 755 -17.34 -22.95 -13.18
CA LEU A 755 -18.09 -24.10 -12.70
C LEU A 755 -19.59 -23.78 -12.70
N LYS A 756 -20.38 -24.55 -13.50
CA LYS A 756 -21.83 -24.47 -13.41
C LYS A 756 -22.29 -24.86 -12.02
N MET A 757 -22.86 -23.92 -11.29
CA MET A 757 -23.29 -24.13 -9.92
C MET A 757 -24.39 -25.19 -9.83
N THR A 758 -24.15 -26.23 -9.04
CA THR A 758 -25.09 -27.30 -8.71
C THR A 758 -25.02 -27.54 -7.21
N GLU A 759 -25.81 -28.50 -6.72
CA GLU A 759 -25.67 -29.00 -5.36
C GLU A 759 -24.23 -29.42 -5.10
N MET A 760 -23.69 -29.04 -3.93
CA MET A 760 -22.29 -29.23 -3.59
C MET A 760 -22.17 -30.15 -2.37
N LYS A 761 -21.40 -31.22 -2.51
CA LYS A 761 -21.02 -32.09 -1.39
C LYS A 761 -19.60 -31.77 -0.94
N ILE A 762 -19.45 -31.59 0.36
CA ILE A 762 -18.15 -31.32 0.99
C ILE A 762 -17.88 -32.38 2.04
N ASN A 763 -16.75 -33.09 1.87
CA ASN A 763 -16.22 -34.05 2.82
C ASN A 763 -14.88 -33.56 3.34
N ILE A 764 -14.60 -33.74 4.63
CA ILE A 764 -13.28 -33.48 5.20
C ILE A 764 -12.75 -34.79 5.78
N TYR A 765 -11.52 -35.13 5.41
CA TYR A 765 -10.83 -36.33 5.88
C TYR A 765 -9.60 -35.92 6.68
N ASN A 766 -9.27 -36.66 7.72
CA ASN A 766 -8.00 -36.52 8.41
C ASN A 766 -6.86 -37.20 7.63
N THR A 767 -5.63 -37.09 8.11
CA THR A 767 -4.45 -37.69 7.48
C THR A 767 -4.47 -39.21 7.41
N ASN A 768 -5.32 -39.87 8.22
CA ASN A 768 -5.53 -41.32 8.20
C ASN A 768 -6.62 -41.75 7.21
N GLY A 769 -7.19 -40.83 6.45
CA GLY A 769 -8.28 -41.08 5.50
C GLY A 769 -9.66 -41.23 6.15
N GLN A 770 -9.80 -40.96 7.44
CA GLN A 770 -11.11 -41.05 8.12
C GLN A 770 -11.92 -39.80 7.83
N LEU A 771 -13.18 -39.96 7.46
CA LEU A 771 -14.15 -38.87 7.25
C LEU A 771 -14.50 -38.21 8.60
N VAL A 772 -14.16 -36.94 8.77
CA VAL A 772 -14.40 -36.17 10.00
C VAL A 772 -15.50 -35.11 9.85
N PHE A 773 -15.89 -34.83 8.61
CA PHE A 773 -17.03 -33.95 8.30
C PHE A 773 -17.59 -34.31 6.93
N SER A 774 -18.91 -34.28 6.81
CA SER A 774 -19.62 -34.43 5.54
C SER A 774 -20.87 -33.56 5.56
N LYS A 775 -21.06 -32.77 4.53
CA LYS A 775 -22.28 -31.95 4.37
C LYS A 775 -22.55 -31.69 2.91
N VAL A 776 -23.85 -31.72 2.60
CA VAL A 776 -24.38 -31.32 1.30
C VAL A 776 -24.94 -29.91 1.44
N PHE A 777 -24.55 -29.04 0.57
CA PHE A 777 -25.01 -27.67 0.43
C PHE A 777 -25.90 -27.59 -0.81
N GLY A 778 -27.01 -26.92 -0.75
CA GLY A 778 -27.80 -26.58 -1.92
C GLY A 778 -27.01 -25.70 -2.90
N ILE A 779 -27.58 -25.33 -4.02
CA ILE A 779 -26.94 -24.50 -5.02
C ILE A 779 -26.49 -23.17 -4.38
N PRO A 780 -25.20 -22.89 -4.29
CA PRO A 780 -24.72 -21.63 -3.71
C PRO A 780 -25.25 -20.43 -4.52
N GLN A 781 -25.67 -19.38 -3.81
CA GLN A 781 -26.17 -18.15 -4.43
C GLN A 781 -25.03 -17.17 -4.80
N THR A 782 -23.83 -17.45 -4.32
CA THR A 782 -22.60 -16.67 -4.57
C THR A 782 -21.44 -17.61 -4.80
N ASN A 783 -20.38 -17.11 -5.41
CA ASN A 783 -19.15 -17.87 -5.64
C ASN A 783 -18.33 -18.12 -4.36
N GLU A 784 -18.87 -17.83 -3.19
CA GLU A 784 -18.23 -18.03 -1.90
C GLU A 784 -19.16 -18.73 -0.91
N LEU A 785 -18.68 -19.82 -0.33
CA LEU A 785 -19.40 -20.59 0.67
C LEU A 785 -18.60 -20.61 1.98
N LYS A 786 -19.19 -20.11 3.06
CA LYS A 786 -18.56 -20.11 4.40
C LYS A 786 -18.88 -21.42 5.14
N ILE A 787 -17.83 -22.10 5.59
CA ILE A 787 -17.91 -23.41 6.23
C ILE A 787 -17.25 -23.32 7.61
N PRO A 788 -18.00 -23.63 8.70
CA PRO A 788 -17.44 -23.61 10.05
C PRO A 788 -16.42 -24.76 10.23
N VAL A 789 -15.31 -24.47 10.87
CA VAL A 789 -14.30 -25.46 11.25
C VAL A 789 -14.61 -25.96 12.66
N ARG A 790 -14.66 -27.27 12.82
CA ARG A 790 -14.84 -27.95 14.12
C ARG A 790 -13.76 -29.03 14.36
N GLN A 791 -12.75 -29.03 13.52
CA GLN A 791 -11.65 -29.98 13.57
C GLN A 791 -10.55 -29.44 14.49
N THR A 792 -9.90 -30.35 15.21
CA THR A 792 -8.71 -30.03 16.01
C THR A 792 -7.55 -29.58 15.13
N PRO A 793 -6.56 -28.83 15.66
CA PRO A 793 -5.37 -28.47 14.90
C PRO A 793 -4.73 -29.67 14.21
N GLY A 794 -4.45 -29.55 12.91
CA GLY A 794 -3.91 -30.62 12.09
C GLY A 794 -4.08 -30.40 10.59
N THR A 795 -3.59 -31.35 9.81
CA THR A 795 -3.77 -31.37 8.35
C THR A 795 -5.00 -32.21 7.98
N TYR A 796 -5.79 -31.70 7.07
CA TYR A 796 -7.01 -32.33 6.55
C TYR A 796 -7.06 -32.26 5.04
N PHE A 797 -7.86 -33.11 4.43
CA PHE A 797 -8.16 -33.12 3.00
C PHE A 797 -9.64 -32.79 2.81
N LEU A 798 -9.88 -31.69 2.15
CA LEU A 798 -11.21 -31.22 1.81
C LEU A 798 -11.57 -31.70 0.40
N GLU A 799 -12.49 -32.65 0.30
CA GLU A 799 -13.02 -33.09 -0.98
C GLU A 799 -14.31 -32.32 -1.28
N VAL A 800 -14.34 -31.64 -2.41
CA VAL A 800 -15.48 -30.87 -2.89
C VAL A 800 -15.97 -31.48 -4.19
N SER A 801 -17.25 -31.85 -4.21
CA SER A 801 -17.91 -32.39 -5.39
C SER A 801 -19.09 -31.49 -5.80
N SER A 802 -19.14 -31.05 -7.05
CA SER A 802 -20.24 -30.29 -7.63
C SER A 802 -20.25 -30.46 -9.16
N GLY A 803 -21.45 -30.58 -9.76
CA GLY A 803 -21.61 -30.68 -11.21
C GLY A 803 -20.90 -31.87 -11.85
N GLY A 804 -20.76 -32.99 -11.12
CA GLY A 804 -20.04 -34.16 -11.62
C GLY A 804 -18.51 -34.05 -11.59
N LYS A 805 -17.96 -32.95 -11.08
CA LYS A 805 -16.53 -32.73 -10.85
C LYS A 805 -16.21 -32.86 -9.37
N THR A 806 -15.07 -33.43 -9.06
CA THR A 806 -14.56 -33.56 -7.69
C THR A 806 -13.14 -33.09 -7.61
N GLU A 807 -12.82 -32.30 -6.60
CA GLU A 807 -11.48 -31.84 -6.31
C GLU A 807 -11.15 -32.02 -4.82
N THR A 808 -9.90 -32.37 -4.53
CA THR A 808 -9.42 -32.52 -3.16
C THR A 808 -8.39 -31.44 -2.89
N ILE A 809 -8.59 -30.68 -1.82
CA ILE A 809 -7.78 -29.55 -1.42
C ILE A 809 -7.19 -29.84 -0.05
N LYS A 810 -5.90 -29.65 0.12
CA LYS A 810 -5.26 -29.73 1.43
C LYS A 810 -5.63 -28.53 2.27
N MET A 811 -6.12 -28.76 3.48
CA MET A 811 -6.52 -27.75 4.45
C MET A 811 -5.75 -27.96 5.75
N VAL A 812 -5.19 -26.90 6.29
CA VAL A 812 -4.50 -26.93 7.60
C VAL A 812 -5.37 -26.19 8.60
N VAL A 813 -5.67 -26.82 9.74
CA VAL A 813 -6.35 -26.21 10.88
C VAL A 813 -5.35 -25.95 11.99
N ARG A 814 -5.43 -24.80 12.62
CA ARG A 814 -4.57 -24.36 13.73
C ARG A 814 -5.33 -24.16 15.01
#